data_de90b7e5fed4af66eb6f36989288a0b2
#
_entry.id   de90b7e5fed4af66eb6f36989288a0b2
#
_cell.length_a   1.000
_cell.length_b   1.000
_cell.length_c   1.000
_cell.angle_alpha   90.00
_cell.angle_beta   90.00
_cell.angle_gamma   90.00
#
_symmetry.space_group_name_H-M   'P 1'
#
loop_
_entity.id
_entity.type
_entity.pdbx_description
1 polymer ?
#
loop_
_entity_poly.entity_id
_entity_poly.type
_entity_poly.pdbx_seq_one_letter_code
_entity_poly.pdbx_strand_id
1 'polypeptide(L)'
;MSAKTFSLDVRKDGIGILTMDVPGESMNTLKAAFVEEIRSVLAEVKRNKDLIGLVITSGKKDSFIAGADITMLAACTSAKDAETLSREGQEIFAEIEGLTIPVIAAIHGPCLGGGLELALACHGRVVTDHGKSVLGLPEVQLGLLPGSGGTQRLPRLIGVAKALDLMLTGKQVRAKQAKKLGLVDDVVPPSILLDAAIKLAKKGKPRHQLKRDLQGKVLFDQASKGVKAKTRGNYPAPERILDVVRIGVEEGMKAGLAAESRHFGELVMTAESAALRSIFFATTEMKKEVTYQGAEPHKVAHAAVLGGGLMGGGIAFVTATKAGVPVRIKDVASSGIGNAMRYSYDILAKKLKRRHILRSELEKQMSLLTGTLDYSGFHRVDMVVEAVFEDLNLKHQMVKDVERECGEHTVFASNTSSLPINQIAAEAAHPERVVGLHYFSPVDKMPLAEIIPHAGTSAETVATTLAFARAQGKTPIVVKDEAGFYVNRILAPYMNEAARLVLEGEPVEVLDSALLDFGFPVGPITLLDEVGIDVGAKISPILEKELGGEQFQAPKAFDKLLQNDRKGRKNGKGFYLYGKAAPRNKLTGKEGKKTVDESVYGVLGIKPSAKLARQEIAERCVLLMLNEAAMALDSGVVASARDGDIGAIFGIGFPPFLGGPFRYMDTLGIDHLVGRLEYYQKRHGDRFAPCARLKAMAAEQQTFY
;
A
#
# COMPACT_ATOMS: atom_id res chain seq x y z
N MET A 1 -2.45 -15.46 -38.35
CA MET A 1 -1.10 -15.46 -37.73
C MET A 1 -1.22 -14.68 -36.44
N SER A 2 -0.86 -15.26 -35.28
CA SER A 2 -0.81 -14.51 -34.04
C SER A 2 0.22 -13.39 -34.19
N ALA A 3 -0.13 -12.18 -33.73
CA ALA A 3 0.80 -11.05 -33.75
C ALA A 3 2.03 -11.41 -32.89
N LYS A 4 3.24 -11.22 -33.46
CA LYS A 4 4.50 -11.53 -32.78
C LYS A 4 4.73 -10.56 -31.61
N THR A 5 5.23 -11.07 -30.49
CA THR A 5 5.61 -10.28 -29.32
C THR A 5 6.99 -9.64 -29.50
N PHE A 6 7.89 -10.33 -30.19
CA PHE A 6 9.24 -9.87 -30.43
C PHE A 6 9.48 -9.63 -31.93
N SER A 7 10.07 -8.47 -32.27
CA SER A 7 10.51 -8.17 -33.63
C SER A 7 11.99 -7.78 -33.62
N LEU A 8 12.77 -8.35 -34.53
CA LEU A 8 14.17 -8.00 -34.74
C LEU A 8 14.31 -7.24 -36.05
N ASP A 9 14.77 -6.00 -35.97
CA ASP A 9 15.12 -5.17 -37.12
C ASP A 9 16.65 -5.00 -37.20
N VAL A 10 17.24 -5.40 -38.32
CA VAL A 10 18.69 -5.34 -38.53
C VAL A 10 19.01 -4.11 -39.38
N ARG A 11 19.64 -3.16 -38.75
CA ARG A 11 20.06 -1.89 -39.37
C ARG A 11 21.26 -2.09 -40.30
N LYS A 12 21.39 -1.20 -41.29
CA LYS A 12 22.55 -1.20 -42.24
C LYS A 12 23.92 -1.03 -41.56
N ASP A 13 23.93 -0.51 -40.32
CA ASP A 13 25.15 -0.30 -39.55
C ASP A 13 25.51 -1.50 -38.64
N GLY A 14 24.86 -2.65 -38.86
CA GLY A 14 25.13 -3.88 -38.11
C GLY A 14 24.53 -3.95 -36.72
N ILE A 15 23.68 -2.99 -36.32
CA ILE A 15 22.99 -3.03 -35.03
C ILE A 15 21.61 -3.65 -35.19
N GLY A 16 21.32 -4.71 -34.42
CA GLY A 16 19.99 -5.27 -34.30
C GLY A 16 19.16 -4.51 -33.25
N ILE A 17 17.93 -4.20 -33.56
CA ILE A 17 16.95 -3.64 -32.62
C ILE A 17 15.92 -4.71 -32.34
N LEU A 18 15.97 -5.26 -31.13
CA LEU A 18 14.99 -6.21 -30.62
C LEU A 18 13.91 -5.46 -29.83
N THR A 19 12.73 -5.38 -30.44
CA THR A 19 11.59 -4.69 -29.81
C THR A 19 10.63 -5.72 -29.21
N MET A 20 10.27 -5.53 -27.94
CA MET A 20 9.18 -6.28 -27.29
C MET A 20 7.90 -5.44 -27.31
N ASP A 21 6.82 -6.00 -27.83
CA ASP A 21 5.51 -5.35 -27.89
C ASP A 21 4.38 -6.39 -27.76
N VAL A 22 3.89 -6.58 -26.53
CA VAL A 22 2.82 -7.56 -26.26
C VAL A 22 1.51 -7.05 -26.86
N PRO A 23 0.92 -7.77 -27.84
CA PRO A 23 -0.28 -7.32 -28.52
C PRO A 23 -1.48 -7.13 -27.58
N GLY A 24 -2.21 -6.02 -27.73
CA GLY A 24 -3.42 -5.73 -26.95
C GLY A 24 -3.19 -5.30 -25.50
N GLU A 25 -1.95 -5.26 -25.02
CA GLU A 25 -1.62 -4.84 -23.66
C GLU A 25 -1.03 -3.43 -23.62
N SER A 26 -1.35 -2.66 -22.57
CA SER A 26 -0.81 -1.31 -22.38
C SER A 26 0.65 -1.30 -21.86
N MET A 27 1.10 -2.44 -21.31
CA MET A 27 2.46 -2.64 -20.79
C MET A 27 3.00 -3.99 -21.24
N ASN A 28 4.31 -4.12 -21.34
CA ASN A 28 4.97 -5.41 -21.53
C ASN A 28 5.13 -6.11 -20.19
N THR A 29 4.73 -7.39 -20.14
CA THR A 29 5.03 -8.33 -19.05
C THR A 29 5.67 -9.60 -19.63
N LEU A 30 6.60 -10.21 -18.93
CA LEU A 30 7.22 -11.47 -19.35
C LEU A 30 6.28 -12.64 -19.04
N LYS A 31 5.98 -13.45 -20.04
CA LYS A 31 5.08 -14.61 -19.94
C LYS A 31 5.82 -15.90 -20.31
N ALA A 32 5.48 -17.01 -19.65
CA ALA A 32 6.03 -18.33 -19.99
C ALA A 32 5.81 -18.68 -21.47
N ALA A 33 4.66 -18.27 -22.05
CA ALA A 33 4.35 -18.49 -23.45
C ALA A 33 5.33 -17.83 -24.46
N PHE A 34 6.18 -16.89 -24.01
CA PHE A 34 7.15 -16.20 -24.86
C PHE A 34 8.52 -16.90 -24.94
N VAL A 35 8.74 -17.95 -24.16
CA VAL A 35 10.05 -18.64 -24.05
C VAL A 35 10.54 -19.14 -25.41
N GLU A 36 9.68 -19.81 -26.18
CA GLU A 36 10.06 -20.34 -27.50
C GLU A 36 10.34 -19.21 -28.51
N GLU A 37 9.53 -18.14 -28.49
CA GLU A 37 9.69 -17.02 -29.40
C GLU A 37 10.99 -16.28 -29.13
N ILE A 38 11.33 -15.98 -27.87
CA ILE A 38 12.58 -15.31 -27.54
C ILE A 38 13.81 -16.19 -27.81
N ARG A 39 13.74 -17.49 -27.58
CA ARG A 39 14.82 -18.43 -27.94
C ARG A 39 15.03 -18.48 -29.45
N SER A 40 13.96 -18.47 -30.26
CA SER A 40 14.07 -18.41 -31.71
C SER A 40 14.78 -17.13 -32.18
N VAL A 41 14.41 -15.98 -31.59
CA VAL A 41 15.06 -14.69 -31.90
C VAL A 41 16.53 -14.69 -31.48
N LEU A 42 16.86 -15.20 -30.29
CA LEU A 42 18.26 -15.31 -29.82
C LEU A 42 19.09 -16.24 -30.72
N ALA A 43 18.49 -17.32 -31.23
CA ALA A 43 19.14 -18.20 -32.20
C ALA A 43 19.40 -17.48 -33.55
N GLU A 44 18.47 -16.64 -34.00
CA GLU A 44 18.66 -15.78 -35.18
C GLU A 44 19.81 -14.79 -34.96
N VAL A 45 19.84 -14.10 -33.82
CA VAL A 45 20.92 -13.18 -33.42
C VAL A 45 22.29 -13.88 -33.40
N LYS A 46 22.37 -15.09 -32.84
CA LYS A 46 23.61 -15.88 -32.79
C LYS A 46 24.11 -16.29 -34.17
N ARG A 47 23.21 -16.56 -35.14
CA ARG A 47 23.55 -17.00 -36.51
C ARG A 47 23.92 -15.84 -37.43
N ASN A 48 23.40 -14.65 -37.17
CA ASN A 48 23.59 -13.49 -38.04
C ASN A 48 24.99 -12.87 -37.80
N LYS A 49 25.93 -13.13 -38.72
CA LYS A 49 27.31 -12.64 -38.64
C LYS A 49 27.49 -11.14 -38.92
N ASP A 50 26.47 -10.51 -39.49
CA ASP A 50 26.47 -9.06 -39.79
C ASP A 50 26.14 -8.21 -38.56
N LEU A 51 25.63 -8.86 -37.48
CA LEU A 51 25.35 -8.18 -36.24
C LEU A 51 26.60 -7.95 -35.41
N ILE A 52 26.88 -6.66 -35.15
CA ILE A 52 27.99 -6.21 -34.29
C ILE A 52 27.49 -5.74 -32.91
N GLY A 53 26.19 -5.63 -32.69
CA GLY A 53 25.57 -5.24 -31.45
C GLY A 53 24.04 -5.42 -31.46
N LEU A 54 23.44 -5.52 -30.29
CA LEU A 54 21.99 -5.65 -30.10
C LEU A 54 21.49 -4.60 -29.12
N VAL A 55 20.37 -3.94 -29.46
CA VAL A 55 19.64 -3.07 -28.55
C VAL A 55 18.29 -3.70 -28.26
N ILE A 56 17.96 -3.92 -26.98
CA ILE A 56 16.65 -4.40 -26.54
C ILE A 56 15.82 -3.21 -26.07
N THR A 57 14.64 -3.03 -26.66
CA THR A 57 13.73 -1.92 -26.35
C THR A 57 12.27 -2.36 -26.29
N SER A 58 11.37 -1.42 -26.02
CA SER A 58 9.92 -1.63 -25.93
C SER A 58 9.19 -0.89 -27.05
N GLY A 59 8.16 -1.52 -27.61
CA GLY A 59 7.18 -0.86 -28.49
C GLY A 59 6.12 -0.06 -27.76
N LYS A 60 6.04 -0.14 -26.42
CA LYS A 60 5.07 0.59 -25.61
C LYS A 60 5.50 2.03 -25.40
N LYS A 61 4.53 2.97 -25.47
CA LYS A 61 4.79 4.41 -25.36
C LYS A 61 5.46 4.83 -24.05
N ASP A 62 5.03 4.25 -22.92
CA ASP A 62 5.43 4.72 -21.58
C ASP A 62 5.87 3.56 -20.66
N SER A 63 6.26 2.41 -21.20
CA SER A 63 6.66 1.24 -20.42
C SER A 63 7.79 0.47 -21.11
N PHE A 64 8.81 0.09 -20.36
CA PHE A 64 9.81 -0.86 -20.85
C PHE A 64 9.27 -2.30 -20.65
N ILE A 65 9.50 -2.87 -19.47
CA ILE A 65 8.94 -4.18 -19.06
C ILE A 65 8.58 -4.07 -17.58
N ALA A 66 7.29 -4.25 -17.26
CA ALA A 66 6.74 -4.02 -15.92
C ALA A 66 6.89 -5.23 -14.97
N GLY A 67 7.63 -6.26 -15.37
CA GLY A 67 7.87 -7.47 -14.60
C GLY A 67 7.42 -8.74 -15.31
N ALA A 68 7.38 -9.85 -14.58
CA ALA A 68 6.77 -11.09 -15.05
C ALA A 68 5.25 -11.05 -14.84
N ASP A 69 4.51 -11.76 -15.67
CA ASP A 69 3.08 -11.97 -15.47
C ASP A 69 2.88 -12.96 -14.32
N ILE A 70 2.54 -12.43 -13.15
CA ILE A 70 2.38 -13.25 -11.94
C ILE A 70 1.16 -14.18 -11.97
N THR A 71 0.26 -14.06 -12.96
CA THR A 71 -0.86 -15.01 -13.13
C THR A 71 -0.35 -16.41 -13.45
N MET A 72 0.82 -16.54 -14.08
CA MET A 72 1.43 -17.84 -14.33
C MET A 72 1.78 -18.60 -13.05
N LEU A 73 1.96 -17.92 -11.93
CA LEU A 73 2.23 -18.56 -10.63
C LEU A 73 0.99 -19.25 -10.07
N ALA A 74 -0.22 -18.88 -10.51
CA ALA A 74 -1.45 -19.55 -10.12
C ALA A 74 -1.56 -20.97 -10.73
N ALA A 75 -0.86 -21.24 -11.82
CA ALA A 75 -0.79 -22.57 -12.42
C ALA A 75 0.21 -23.53 -11.75
N CYS A 76 1.09 -23.03 -10.87
CA CYS A 76 2.03 -23.84 -10.14
C CYS A 76 1.32 -24.61 -9.02
N THR A 77 1.36 -25.93 -9.06
CA THR A 77 0.78 -26.81 -8.04
C THR A 77 1.82 -27.30 -7.02
N SER A 78 3.08 -27.10 -7.31
CA SER A 78 4.19 -27.49 -6.45
C SER A 78 5.33 -26.45 -6.46
N ALA A 79 6.18 -26.51 -5.43
CA ALA A 79 7.40 -25.68 -5.38
C ALA A 79 8.31 -25.99 -6.60
N LYS A 80 8.29 -27.23 -7.11
CA LYS A 80 9.09 -27.65 -8.24
C LYS A 80 8.64 -27.00 -9.55
N ASP A 81 7.35 -26.79 -9.75
CA ASP A 81 6.82 -26.10 -10.93
C ASP A 81 7.34 -24.65 -10.97
N ALA A 82 7.23 -23.93 -9.85
CA ALA A 82 7.71 -22.56 -9.75
C ALA A 82 9.25 -22.47 -9.80
N GLU A 83 9.98 -23.43 -9.25
CA GLU A 83 11.44 -23.55 -9.42
C GLU A 83 11.81 -23.71 -10.89
N THR A 84 11.05 -24.49 -11.66
CA THR A 84 11.29 -24.71 -13.09
C THR A 84 11.11 -23.41 -13.86
N LEU A 85 10.01 -22.66 -13.61
CA LEU A 85 9.80 -21.34 -14.21
C LEU A 85 10.95 -20.36 -13.93
N SER A 86 11.43 -20.35 -12.69
CA SER A 86 12.58 -19.54 -12.30
C SER A 86 13.84 -19.91 -13.08
N ARG A 87 14.15 -21.20 -13.21
CA ARG A 87 15.31 -21.70 -13.99
C ARG A 87 15.23 -21.34 -15.45
N GLU A 88 14.07 -21.50 -16.09
CA GLU A 88 13.89 -21.13 -17.48
C GLU A 88 14.19 -19.65 -17.71
N GLY A 89 13.73 -18.77 -16.82
CA GLY A 89 14.07 -17.35 -16.84
C GLY A 89 15.56 -17.09 -16.68
N GLN A 90 16.22 -17.79 -15.74
CA GLN A 90 17.67 -17.70 -15.54
C GLN A 90 18.45 -18.13 -16.78
N GLU A 91 18.04 -19.22 -17.46
CA GLU A 91 18.69 -19.75 -18.67
C GLU A 91 18.59 -18.76 -19.83
N ILE A 92 17.39 -18.21 -20.11
CA ILE A 92 17.21 -17.22 -21.17
C ILE A 92 18.06 -15.99 -20.91
N PHE A 93 18.11 -15.50 -19.67
CA PHE A 93 18.93 -14.33 -19.34
C PHE A 93 20.43 -14.65 -19.38
N ALA A 94 20.82 -15.86 -19.03
CA ALA A 94 22.22 -16.32 -19.23
C ALA A 94 22.59 -16.39 -20.72
N GLU A 95 21.65 -16.77 -21.61
CA GLU A 95 21.87 -16.74 -23.06
C GLU A 95 22.10 -15.32 -23.57
N ILE A 96 21.36 -14.32 -23.07
CA ILE A 96 21.55 -12.91 -23.42
C ILE A 96 22.91 -12.41 -22.93
N GLU A 97 23.26 -12.71 -21.68
CA GLU A 97 24.55 -12.34 -21.07
C GLU A 97 25.74 -12.98 -21.80
N GLY A 98 25.54 -14.20 -22.32
CA GLY A 98 26.55 -14.97 -23.04
C GLY A 98 26.76 -14.58 -24.51
N LEU A 99 25.93 -13.70 -25.08
CA LEU A 99 26.11 -13.26 -26.47
C LEU A 99 27.49 -12.62 -26.67
N THR A 100 28.14 -12.95 -27.77
CA THR A 100 29.48 -12.42 -28.12
C THR A 100 29.46 -10.92 -28.45
N ILE A 101 28.35 -10.46 -29.03
CA ILE A 101 28.11 -9.06 -29.35
C ILE A 101 27.64 -8.27 -28.14
N PRO A 102 27.85 -6.95 -28.06
CA PRO A 102 27.26 -6.09 -27.02
C PRO A 102 25.74 -6.08 -27.07
N VAL A 103 25.09 -6.25 -25.91
CA VAL A 103 23.63 -6.13 -25.75
C VAL A 103 23.33 -4.97 -24.81
N ILE A 104 22.55 -4.01 -25.28
CA ILE A 104 22.21 -2.78 -24.54
C ILE A 104 20.70 -2.71 -24.31
N ALA A 105 20.26 -2.56 -23.08
CA ALA A 105 18.88 -2.25 -22.75
C ALA A 105 18.59 -0.76 -22.91
N ALA A 106 17.65 -0.40 -23.77
CA ALA A 106 17.17 0.97 -23.97
C ALA A 106 15.84 1.15 -23.24
N ILE A 107 15.88 1.76 -22.06
CA ILE A 107 14.81 1.74 -21.06
C ILE A 107 14.03 3.06 -21.07
N HIS A 108 12.72 2.99 -21.35
CA HIS A 108 11.77 4.08 -21.17
C HIS A 108 10.56 3.62 -20.37
N GLY A 109 10.23 4.34 -19.29
CA GLY A 109 9.15 3.95 -18.37
C GLY A 109 9.57 2.90 -17.33
N PRO A 110 8.62 2.17 -16.72
CA PRO A 110 8.88 1.16 -15.71
C PRO A 110 9.74 -0.01 -16.22
N CYS A 111 10.80 -0.33 -15.45
CA CYS A 111 11.67 -1.48 -15.64
C CYS A 111 11.77 -2.20 -14.30
N LEU A 112 10.83 -3.12 -14.04
CA LEU A 112 10.59 -3.70 -12.72
C LEU A 112 10.68 -5.23 -12.76
N GLY A 113 11.07 -5.84 -11.64
CA GLY A 113 11.10 -7.29 -11.49
C GLY A 113 11.88 -7.97 -12.61
N GLY A 114 11.28 -8.98 -13.24
CA GLY A 114 11.86 -9.67 -14.39
C GLY A 114 12.33 -8.76 -15.53
N GLY A 115 11.70 -7.57 -15.69
CA GLY A 115 12.16 -6.56 -16.65
C GLY A 115 13.51 -5.94 -16.26
N LEU A 116 13.74 -5.72 -14.97
CA LEU A 116 15.06 -5.30 -14.50
C LEU A 116 16.07 -6.47 -14.55
N GLU A 117 15.63 -7.69 -14.25
CA GLU A 117 16.49 -8.88 -14.35
C GLU A 117 17.00 -9.10 -15.79
N LEU A 118 16.12 -8.94 -16.79
CA LEU A 118 16.52 -8.91 -18.21
C LEU A 118 17.52 -7.80 -18.50
N ALA A 119 17.25 -6.58 -18.03
CA ALA A 119 18.16 -5.45 -18.22
C ALA A 119 19.52 -5.68 -17.52
N LEU A 120 19.56 -6.37 -16.37
CA LEU A 120 20.80 -6.76 -15.68
C LEU A 120 21.59 -7.82 -16.44
N ALA A 121 20.94 -8.68 -17.22
CA ALA A 121 21.58 -9.64 -18.10
C ALA A 121 22.17 -9.00 -19.37
N CYS A 122 21.70 -7.79 -19.76
CA CYS A 122 22.32 -7.01 -20.83
C CYS A 122 23.68 -6.47 -20.40
N HIS A 123 24.59 -6.28 -21.38
CA HIS A 123 25.93 -5.77 -21.13
C HIS A 123 25.93 -4.29 -20.71
N GLY A 124 24.94 -3.49 -21.21
CA GLY A 124 24.77 -2.08 -20.83
C GLY A 124 23.31 -1.67 -20.74
N ARG A 125 23.05 -0.53 -20.09
CA ARG A 125 21.70 0.00 -19.82
C ARG A 125 21.68 1.50 -19.99
N VAL A 126 20.83 1.99 -20.89
CA VAL A 126 20.54 3.42 -21.07
C VAL A 126 19.10 3.67 -20.67
N VAL A 127 18.83 4.67 -19.84
CA VAL A 127 17.48 4.98 -19.36
C VAL A 127 17.11 6.43 -19.64
N THR A 128 15.84 6.69 -19.89
CA THR A 128 15.37 8.07 -20.06
C THR A 128 15.20 8.79 -18.72
N ASP A 129 15.38 10.13 -18.72
CA ASP A 129 15.14 10.98 -17.55
C ASP A 129 13.64 11.28 -17.31
N HIS A 130 12.75 10.62 -18.05
CA HIS A 130 11.31 10.79 -17.94
C HIS A 130 10.79 10.40 -16.54
N GLY A 131 9.78 11.11 -16.03
CA GLY A 131 9.24 10.92 -14.69
C GLY A 131 8.66 9.52 -14.39
N LYS A 132 8.23 8.79 -15.43
CA LYS A 132 7.75 7.40 -15.33
C LYS A 132 8.86 6.36 -15.35
N SER A 133 10.10 6.74 -15.71
CA SER A 133 11.23 5.80 -15.76
C SER A 133 11.73 5.50 -14.35
N VAL A 134 11.40 4.28 -13.91
CA VAL A 134 11.77 3.75 -12.60
C VAL A 134 12.28 2.31 -12.73
N LEU A 135 13.28 1.97 -11.91
CA LEU A 135 13.89 0.64 -11.89
C LEU A 135 13.82 0.04 -10.48
N GLY A 136 13.55 -1.25 -10.38
CA GLY A 136 13.48 -1.93 -9.07
C GLY A 136 13.17 -3.41 -9.17
N LEU A 137 13.39 -4.12 -8.03
CA LEU A 137 13.04 -5.52 -7.84
C LEU A 137 11.99 -5.58 -6.70
N PRO A 138 10.67 -5.42 -7.00
CA PRO A 138 9.63 -5.31 -5.99
C PRO A 138 9.04 -6.65 -5.54
N GLU A 139 9.62 -7.79 -5.89
CA GLU A 139 9.10 -9.14 -5.65
C GLU A 139 8.81 -9.42 -4.18
N VAL A 140 9.58 -8.83 -3.26
CA VAL A 140 9.36 -8.93 -1.82
C VAL A 140 7.98 -8.43 -1.38
N GLN A 141 7.38 -7.51 -2.12
CA GLN A 141 6.02 -6.99 -1.87
C GLN A 141 4.94 -8.04 -2.19
N LEU A 142 5.29 -9.07 -2.96
CA LEU A 142 4.46 -10.24 -3.28
C LEU A 142 4.84 -11.48 -2.44
N GLY A 143 5.67 -11.30 -1.41
CA GLY A 143 6.21 -12.42 -0.63
C GLY A 143 7.15 -13.33 -1.42
N LEU A 144 7.79 -12.81 -2.46
CA LEU A 144 8.71 -13.50 -3.35
C LEU A 144 10.11 -12.88 -3.32
N LEU A 145 11.04 -13.53 -3.96
CA LEU A 145 12.37 -12.98 -4.30
C LEU A 145 12.50 -12.85 -5.82
N PRO A 146 13.44 -12.04 -6.34
CA PRO A 146 13.77 -12.02 -7.77
C PRO A 146 14.20 -13.43 -8.23
N GLY A 147 13.53 -13.98 -9.25
CA GLY A 147 13.67 -15.39 -9.61
C GLY A 147 14.48 -15.69 -10.87
N SER A 148 14.92 -14.63 -11.61
CA SER A 148 15.61 -14.82 -12.90
C SER A 148 17.06 -14.32 -12.89
N GLY A 149 17.71 -14.39 -11.74
CA GLY A 149 19.12 -14.01 -11.53
C GLY A 149 19.33 -12.62 -10.96
N GLY A 150 18.27 -11.92 -10.57
CA GLY A 150 18.34 -10.58 -9.98
C GLY A 150 19.09 -10.55 -8.66
N THR A 151 18.91 -11.57 -7.81
CA THR A 151 19.61 -11.69 -6.53
C THR A 151 21.12 -11.87 -6.70
N GLN A 152 21.57 -12.28 -7.89
CA GLN A 152 22.97 -12.54 -8.20
C GLN A 152 23.62 -11.41 -9.01
N ARG A 153 22.94 -10.88 -10.03
CA ARG A 153 23.49 -9.85 -10.92
C ARG A 153 23.50 -8.48 -10.25
N LEU A 154 22.44 -8.11 -9.53
CA LEU A 154 22.35 -6.79 -8.91
C LEU A 154 23.44 -6.54 -7.86
N PRO A 155 23.73 -7.44 -6.90
CA PRO A 155 24.80 -7.25 -5.92
C PRO A 155 26.19 -7.11 -6.58
N ARG A 156 26.44 -7.86 -7.64
CA ARG A 156 27.71 -7.79 -8.38
C ARG A 156 27.89 -6.47 -9.11
N LEU A 157 26.78 -5.85 -9.56
CA LEU A 157 26.81 -4.59 -10.29
C LEU A 157 26.93 -3.37 -9.35
N ILE A 158 26.11 -3.30 -8.29
CA ILE A 158 26.02 -2.07 -7.46
C ILE A 158 26.54 -2.24 -6.02
N GLY A 159 26.98 -3.45 -5.65
CA GLY A 159 27.42 -3.84 -4.30
C GLY A 159 26.27 -4.42 -3.45
N VAL A 160 26.62 -5.32 -2.52
CA VAL A 160 25.66 -6.11 -1.71
C VAL A 160 24.73 -5.23 -0.89
N ALA A 161 25.27 -4.24 -0.16
CA ALA A 161 24.47 -3.39 0.72
C ALA A 161 23.35 -2.62 -0.02
N LYS A 162 23.68 -2.06 -1.18
CA LYS A 162 22.70 -1.32 -2.01
C LYS A 162 21.69 -2.25 -2.68
N ALA A 163 22.15 -3.42 -3.12
CA ALA A 163 21.28 -4.43 -3.71
C ALA A 163 20.27 -4.97 -2.69
N LEU A 164 20.72 -5.27 -1.47
CA LEU A 164 19.84 -5.67 -0.37
C LEU A 164 18.82 -4.58 -0.02
N ASP A 165 19.22 -3.29 0.03
CA ASP A 165 18.26 -2.19 0.27
C ASP A 165 17.15 -2.17 -0.79
N LEU A 166 17.47 -2.40 -2.06
CA LEU A 166 16.47 -2.46 -3.13
C LEU A 166 15.58 -3.70 -3.03
N MET A 167 16.15 -4.88 -2.86
CA MET A 167 15.41 -6.14 -2.85
C MET A 167 14.57 -6.35 -1.58
N LEU A 168 15.10 -5.99 -0.40
CA LEU A 168 14.40 -6.17 0.89
C LEU A 168 13.26 -5.15 1.09
N THR A 169 13.28 -4.04 0.36
CA THR A 169 12.24 -2.99 0.47
C THR A 169 11.32 -2.94 -0.74
N GLY A 170 11.66 -3.57 -1.85
CA GLY A 170 10.95 -3.43 -3.12
C GLY A 170 10.99 -2.01 -3.69
N LYS A 171 11.97 -1.20 -3.25
CA LYS A 171 12.09 0.22 -3.60
C LYS A 171 12.43 0.42 -5.06
N GLN A 172 11.70 1.32 -5.68
CA GLN A 172 11.96 1.77 -7.05
C GLN A 172 12.85 3.01 -7.05
N VAL A 173 13.81 3.09 -7.96
CA VAL A 173 14.72 4.21 -8.12
C VAL A 173 14.51 4.91 -9.45
N ARG A 174 14.53 6.24 -9.45
CA ARG A 174 14.46 7.07 -10.67
C ARG A 174 15.80 7.07 -11.42
N ALA A 175 15.78 7.40 -12.69
CA ALA A 175 16.93 7.37 -13.60
C ALA A 175 18.22 8.01 -13.03
N LYS A 176 18.15 9.23 -12.51
CA LYS A 176 19.33 9.91 -11.92
C LYS A 176 19.90 9.18 -10.70
N GLN A 177 19.02 8.57 -9.87
CA GLN A 177 19.46 7.77 -8.74
C GLN A 177 20.05 6.44 -9.20
N ALA A 178 19.46 5.79 -10.22
CA ALA A 178 19.97 4.56 -10.82
C ALA A 178 21.40 4.79 -11.38
N LYS A 179 21.67 5.89 -12.04
CA LYS A 179 23.03 6.26 -12.51
C LYS A 179 24.00 6.45 -11.34
N LYS A 180 23.58 7.16 -10.29
CA LYS A 180 24.40 7.35 -9.08
C LYS A 180 24.74 6.04 -8.36
N LEU A 181 23.84 5.07 -8.40
CA LEU A 181 24.08 3.73 -7.84
C LEU A 181 25.03 2.90 -8.70
N GLY A 182 25.20 3.22 -9.98
CA GLY A 182 25.90 2.42 -10.97
C GLY A 182 25.01 1.34 -11.60
N LEU A 183 23.69 1.45 -11.46
CA LEU A 183 22.71 0.52 -12.02
C LEU A 183 22.55 0.70 -13.54
N VAL A 184 22.74 1.92 -14.05
CA VAL A 184 22.66 2.26 -15.48
C VAL A 184 23.90 3.02 -15.94
N ASP A 185 24.24 2.86 -17.23
CA ASP A 185 25.41 3.45 -17.85
C ASP A 185 25.17 4.90 -18.26
N ASP A 186 23.95 5.22 -18.73
CA ASP A 186 23.59 6.58 -19.09
C ASP A 186 22.13 6.94 -18.84
N VAL A 187 21.88 8.26 -18.72
CA VAL A 187 20.55 8.86 -18.55
C VAL A 187 20.40 9.95 -19.60
N VAL A 188 19.39 9.80 -20.46
CA VAL A 188 19.20 10.66 -21.63
C VAL A 188 17.74 11.11 -21.77
N PRO A 189 17.45 12.19 -22.50
CA PRO A 189 16.10 12.54 -22.92
C PRO A 189 15.46 11.41 -23.75
N PRO A 190 14.12 11.24 -23.70
CA PRO A 190 13.43 10.21 -24.50
C PRO A 190 13.74 10.23 -25.99
N SER A 191 13.88 11.43 -26.59
CA SER A 191 14.10 11.62 -28.02
C SER A 191 15.40 11.04 -28.58
N ILE A 192 16.39 10.80 -27.72
CA ILE A 192 17.71 10.28 -28.15
C ILE A 192 18.04 8.92 -27.51
N LEU A 193 17.07 8.25 -26.90
CA LEU A 193 17.29 6.98 -26.19
C LEU A 193 17.90 5.91 -27.08
N LEU A 194 17.30 5.70 -28.26
CA LEU A 194 17.75 4.67 -29.20
C LEU A 194 19.14 4.97 -29.75
N ASP A 195 19.38 6.21 -30.12
CA ASP A 195 20.71 6.63 -30.63
C ASP A 195 21.81 6.47 -29.59
N ALA A 196 21.51 6.81 -28.33
CA ALA A 196 22.46 6.65 -27.23
C ALA A 196 22.76 5.16 -26.97
N ALA A 197 21.74 4.28 -27.02
CA ALA A 197 21.92 2.84 -26.86
C ALA A 197 22.73 2.24 -28.05
N ILE A 198 22.44 2.62 -29.27
CA ILE A 198 23.21 2.23 -30.48
C ILE A 198 24.66 2.67 -30.35
N LYS A 199 24.87 3.93 -29.96
CA LYS A 199 26.23 4.44 -29.74
C LYS A 199 26.99 3.67 -28.68
N LEU A 200 26.32 3.26 -27.62
CA LEU A 200 26.92 2.42 -26.57
C LEU A 200 27.25 1.02 -27.10
N ALA A 201 26.35 0.39 -27.86
CA ALA A 201 26.57 -0.92 -28.48
C ALA A 201 27.79 -0.90 -29.41
N LYS A 202 27.94 0.12 -30.23
CA LYS A 202 29.11 0.28 -31.13
C LYS A 202 30.45 0.43 -30.39
N LYS A 203 30.46 0.87 -29.14
CA LYS A 203 31.67 0.96 -28.31
C LYS A 203 32.16 -0.36 -27.79
N GLY A 204 31.38 -1.44 -27.96
CA GLY A 204 31.67 -2.76 -27.41
C GLY A 204 30.99 -2.99 -26.06
N LYS A 205 31.32 -4.11 -25.42
CA LYS A 205 30.74 -4.48 -24.10
C LYS A 205 31.23 -3.51 -23.01
N PRO A 206 30.35 -2.79 -22.31
CA PRO A 206 30.74 -1.96 -21.18
C PRO A 206 31.47 -2.81 -20.12
N ARG A 207 32.57 -2.28 -19.60
CA ARG A 207 33.31 -2.93 -18.51
C ARG A 207 32.79 -2.42 -17.19
N HIS A 208 32.07 -3.27 -16.45
CA HIS A 208 31.65 -2.98 -15.08
C HIS A 208 32.69 -3.56 -14.11
N GLN A 209 33.22 -2.74 -13.19
CA GLN A 209 33.99 -3.26 -12.08
C GLN A 209 33.03 -3.99 -11.14
N LEU A 210 33.17 -5.31 -11.09
CA LEU A 210 32.44 -6.13 -10.12
C LEU A 210 32.85 -5.69 -8.70
N LYS A 211 31.88 -5.24 -7.92
CA LYS A 211 32.13 -4.79 -6.55
C LYS A 211 32.30 -6.00 -5.64
N ARG A 212 33.52 -6.18 -5.15
CA ARG A 212 33.81 -7.16 -4.10
C ARG A 212 33.63 -6.46 -2.74
N ASP A 213 32.52 -6.73 -2.05
CA ASP A 213 32.34 -6.29 -0.67
C ASP A 213 33.11 -7.20 0.27
N LEU A 214 34.22 -6.72 0.82
CA LEU A 214 35.10 -7.44 1.76
C LEU A 214 34.48 -7.62 3.17
N GLN A 215 33.29 -7.06 3.43
CA GLN A 215 32.64 -7.04 4.76
C GLN A 215 31.40 -7.96 4.85
N GLY A 216 31.39 -9.08 4.12
CA GLY A 216 30.19 -9.92 3.92
C GLY A 216 29.46 -10.32 5.22
N LYS A 217 30.13 -10.98 6.18
CA LYS A 217 29.48 -11.53 7.38
C LYS A 217 28.80 -10.48 8.25
N VAL A 218 29.49 -9.39 8.58
CA VAL A 218 28.96 -8.31 9.44
C VAL A 218 27.75 -7.62 8.78
N LEU A 219 27.79 -7.45 7.46
CA LEU A 219 26.69 -6.85 6.69
C LEU A 219 25.42 -7.73 6.74
N PHE A 220 25.57 -9.04 6.52
CA PHE A 220 24.45 -9.98 6.57
C PHE A 220 23.86 -10.09 7.97
N ASP A 221 24.69 -10.13 9.02
CA ASP A 221 24.22 -10.13 10.41
C ASP A 221 23.41 -8.88 10.77
N GLN A 222 23.88 -7.69 10.34
CA GLN A 222 23.16 -6.45 10.54
C GLN A 222 21.84 -6.41 9.74
N ALA A 223 21.85 -6.86 8.48
CA ALA A 223 20.68 -6.93 7.65
C ALA A 223 19.64 -7.92 8.22
N SER A 224 20.06 -9.09 8.69
CA SER A 224 19.20 -10.08 9.34
C SER A 224 18.54 -9.53 10.59
N LYS A 225 19.30 -8.87 11.48
CA LYS A 225 18.75 -8.19 12.65
C LYS A 225 17.72 -7.12 12.25
N GLY A 226 18.03 -6.35 11.19
CA GLY A 226 17.12 -5.34 10.66
C GLY A 226 15.83 -5.90 10.07
N VAL A 227 15.93 -7.04 9.35
CA VAL A 227 14.77 -7.78 8.82
C VAL A 227 13.91 -8.28 9.97
N LYS A 228 14.47 -9.03 10.92
CA LYS A 228 13.75 -9.57 12.09
C LYS A 228 13.06 -8.47 12.91
N ALA A 229 13.73 -7.34 13.11
CA ALA A 229 13.15 -6.21 13.84
C ALA A 229 11.94 -5.58 13.13
N LYS A 230 11.91 -5.60 11.79
CA LYS A 230 10.81 -5.04 10.99
C LYS A 230 9.69 -6.03 10.72
N THR A 231 10.03 -7.26 10.41
CA THR A 231 9.06 -8.29 10.01
C THR A 231 8.52 -9.09 11.18
N ARG A 232 9.20 -9.07 12.32
CA ARG A 232 8.95 -9.93 13.49
C ARG A 232 8.85 -11.43 13.16
N GLY A 233 9.43 -11.85 12.03
CA GLY A 233 9.39 -13.23 11.54
C GLY A 233 8.16 -13.57 10.67
N ASN A 234 7.25 -12.61 10.45
CA ASN A 234 6.00 -12.84 9.72
C ASN A 234 6.15 -12.88 8.18
N TYR A 235 7.31 -12.56 7.65
CA TYR A 235 7.55 -12.52 6.20
C TYR A 235 8.76 -13.37 5.84
N PRO A 236 8.60 -14.55 5.21
CA PRO A 236 9.72 -15.43 4.87
C PRO A 236 10.61 -14.88 3.74
N ALA A 237 10.06 -14.16 2.78
CA ALA A 237 10.80 -13.69 1.60
C ALA A 237 12.05 -12.85 1.91
N PRO A 238 12.04 -11.87 2.83
CA PRO A 238 13.23 -11.10 3.17
C PRO A 238 14.38 -11.95 3.71
N GLU A 239 14.10 -12.99 4.50
CA GLU A 239 15.12 -13.90 5.02
C GLU A 239 15.71 -14.76 3.89
N ARG A 240 14.87 -15.26 2.98
CA ARG A 240 15.32 -16.01 1.79
C ARG A 240 16.17 -15.16 0.84
N ILE A 241 15.82 -13.87 0.66
CA ILE A 241 16.65 -12.94 -0.11
C ILE A 241 18.05 -12.82 0.50
N LEU A 242 18.15 -12.68 1.82
CA LEU A 242 19.46 -12.62 2.51
C LEU A 242 20.26 -13.89 2.31
N ASP A 243 19.65 -15.06 2.46
CA ASP A 243 20.32 -16.36 2.30
C ASP A 243 20.83 -16.57 0.88
N VAL A 244 19.99 -16.31 -0.13
CA VAL A 244 20.36 -16.49 -1.55
C VAL A 244 21.48 -15.54 -1.96
N VAL A 245 21.45 -14.29 -1.52
CA VAL A 245 22.52 -13.33 -1.83
C VAL A 245 23.80 -13.75 -1.13
N ARG A 246 23.74 -14.23 0.11
CA ARG A 246 24.89 -14.73 0.87
C ARG A 246 25.53 -15.92 0.16
N ILE A 247 24.77 -16.95 -0.19
CA ILE A 247 25.26 -18.13 -0.95
C ILE A 247 25.96 -17.67 -2.24
N GLY A 248 25.36 -16.76 -2.98
CA GLY A 248 25.96 -16.26 -4.22
C GLY A 248 27.24 -15.46 -4.03
N VAL A 249 27.44 -14.81 -2.88
CA VAL A 249 28.67 -14.09 -2.53
C VAL A 249 29.75 -15.06 -2.05
N GLU A 250 29.41 -16.05 -1.23
CA GLU A 250 30.33 -17.00 -0.61
C GLU A 250 30.72 -18.17 -1.53
N GLU A 251 29.72 -18.72 -2.26
CA GLU A 251 29.90 -19.96 -3.06
C GLU A 251 29.90 -19.69 -4.59
N GLY A 252 29.60 -18.46 -4.99
CA GLY A 252 29.63 -18.05 -6.40
C GLY A 252 28.29 -18.07 -7.12
N MET A 253 28.30 -17.57 -8.36
CA MET A 253 27.09 -17.31 -9.19
C MET A 253 26.23 -18.58 -9.36
N LYS A 254 26.83 -19.72 -9.66
CA LYS A 254 26.10 -20.96 -9.95
C LYS A 254 25.34 -21.47 -8.72
N ALA A 255 25.98 -21.47 -7.55
CA ALA A 255 25.34 -21.86 -6.30
C ALA A 255 24.21 -20.88 -5.92
N GLY A 256 24.46 -19.56 -6.08
CA GLY A 256 23.47 -18.53 -5.84
C GLY A 256 22.24 -18.65 -6.73
N LEU A 257 22.39 -18.91 -8.04
CA LEU A 257 21.27 -19.14 -8.96
C LEU A 257 20.45 -20.40 -8.61
N ALA A 258 21.13 -21.49 -8.24
CA ALA A 258 20.46 -22.69 -7.80
C ALA A 258 19.67 -22.49 -6.50
N ALA A 259 20.21 -21.72 -5.56
CA ALA A 259 19.51 -21.35 -4.34
C ALA A 259 18.32 -20.41 -4.63
N GLU A 260 18.50 -19.45 -5.56
CA GLU A 260 17.45 -18.50 -5.98
C GLU A 260 16.22 -19.24 -6.51
N SER A 261 16.40 -20.13 -7.51
CA SER A 261 15.29 -20.87 -8.10
C SER A 261 14.58 -21.78 -7.09
N ARG A 262 15.32 -22.49 -6.23
CA ARG A 262 14.73 -23.33 -5.20
C ARG A 262 13.90 -22.51 -4.20
N HIS A 263 14.46 -21.45 -3.64
CA HIS A 263 13.74 -20.60 -2.68
C HIS A 263 12.60 -19.81 -3.33
N PHE A 264 12.71 -19.45 -4.60
CA PHE A 264 11.56 -18.90 -5.34
C PHE A 264 10.40 -19.89 -5.36
N GLY A 265 10.67 -21.16 -5.70
CA GLY A 265 9.66 -22.23 -5.69
C GLY A 265 9.01 -22.41 -4.32
N GLU A 266 9.81 -22.48 -3.25
CA GLU A 266 9.33 -22.58 -1.88
C GLU A 266 8.40 -21.39 -1.51
N LEU A 267 8.84 -20.17 -1.82
CA LEU A 267 8.09 -18.95 -1.49
C LEU A 267 6.75 -18.85 -2.23
N VAL A 268 6.67 -19.28 -3.49
CA VAL A 268 5.40 -19.29 -4.26
C VAL A 268 4.31 -20.10 -3.55
N MET A 269 4.70 -21.17 -2.83
CA MET A 269 3.78 -22.06 -2.14
C MET A 269 3.43 -21.59 -0.70
N THR A 270 4.01 -20.49 -0.21
CA THR A 270 3.70 -19.98 1.14
C THR A 270 2.34 -19.28 1.17
N ALA A 271 1.65 -19.38 2.31
CA ALA A 271 0.40 -18.68 2.56
C ALA A 271 0.59 -17.15 2.49
N GLU A 272 1.73 -16.66 2.99
CA GLU A 272 2.08 -15.24 2.96
C GLU A 272 2.21 -14.70 1.54
N SER A 273 2.86 -15.46 0.64
CA SER A 273 2.93 -15.07 -0.78
C SER A 273 1.58 -15.14 -1.46
N ALA A 274 0.76 -16.16 -1.19
CA ALA A 274 -0.60 -16.26 -1.72
C ALA A 274 -1.45 -15.07 -1.29
N ALA A 275 -1.38 -14.69 -0.01
CA ALA A 275 -2.06 -13.54 0.57
C ALA A 275 -1.62 -12.22 -0.09
N LEU A 276 -0.31 -11.97 -0.20
CA LEU A 276 0.22 -10.74 -0.81
C LEU A 276 -0.10 -10.64 -2.30
N ARG A 277 -0.07 -11.75 -3.04
CA ARG A 277 -0.49 -11.80 -4.44
C ARG A 277 -1.99 -11.53 -4.59
N SER A 278 -2.82 -12.04 -3.68
CA SER A 278 -4.26 -11.76 -3.72
C SER A 278 -4.58 -10.28 -3.57
N ILE A 279 -3.87 -9.57 -2.68
CA ILE A 279 -4.00 -8.11 -2.52
C ILE A 279 -3.60 -7.39 -3.82
N PHE A 280 -2.52 -7.84 -4.45
CA PHE A 280 -2.08 -7.28 -5.73
C PHE A 280 -3.15 -7.46 -6.82
N PHE A 281 -3.75 -8.65 -6.95
CA PHE A 281 -4.82 -8.91 -7.93
C PHE A 281 -6.06 -8.09 -7.59
N ALA A 282 -6.53 -8.12 -6.35
CA ALA A 282 -7.67 -7.34 -5.89
C ALA A 282 -7.52 -5.85 -6.22
N THR A 283 -6.39 -5.25 -5.85
CA THR A 283 -6.14 -3.81 -6.13
C THR A 283 -5.97 -3.51 -7.62
N THR A 284 -5.53 -4.48 -8.42
CA THR A 284 -5.42 -4.34 -9.89
C THR A 284 -6.80 -4.41 -10.56
N GLU A 285 -7.66 -5.30 -10.11
CA GLU A 285 -9.05 -5.39 -10.57
C GLU A 285 -9.85 -4.14 -10.19
N MET A 286 -9.78 -3.70 -8.95
CA MET A 286 -10.46 -2.48 -8.48
C MET A 286 -10.08 -1.23 -9.27
N LYS A 287 -8.87 -1.17 -9.84
CA LYS A 287 -8.45 -0.06 -10.71
C LYS A 287 -9.12 -0.11 -12.09
N LYS A 288 -9.57 -1.27 -12.54
CA LYS A 288 -10.27 -1.46 -13.83
C LYS A 288 -11.77 -1.19 -13.75
N GLU A 289 -12.33 -1.14 -12.55
CA GLU A 289 -13.73 -0.84 -12.30
C GLU A 289 -13.97 0.67 -12.50
N VAL A 290 -14.25 1.10 -13.72
CA VAL A 290 -14.41 2.52 -14.07
C VAL A 290 -15.83 3.04 -13.86
N THR A 291 -16.84 2.16 -13.91
CA THR A 291 -18.27 2.49 -13.74
C THR A 291 -18.80 1.99 -12.39
N TYR A 292 -19.93 2.49 -11.98
CA TYR A 292 -20.68 1.98 -10.83
C TYR A 292 -22.15 1.78 -11.24
N GLN A 293 -22.66 0.56 -11.12
CA GLN A 293 -24.01 0.19 -11.55
C GLN A 293 -24.36 0.67 -12.98
N GLY A 294 -23.39 0.65 -13.89
CA GLY A 294 -23.54 1.09 -15.27
C GLY A 294 -23.40 2.59 -15.50
N ALA A 295 -23.29 3.39 -14.45
CA ALA A 295 -23.09 4.84 -14.57
C ALA A 295 -21.60 5.17 -14.79
N GLU A 296 -21.34 6.12 -15.71
CA GLU A 296 -20.02 6.67 -15.98
C GLU A 296 -19.72 7.85 -15.04
N PRO A 297 -18.44 8.03 -14.65
CA PRO A 297 -18.05 9.15 -13.81
C PRO A 297 -17.98 10.47 -14.57
N HIS A 298 -18.41 11.55 -13.97
CA HIS A 298 -18.08 12.90 -14.44
C HIS A 298 -16.62 13.24 -14.13
N LYS A 299 -16.04 14.03 -15.01
CA LYS A 299 -14.67 14.53 -14.81
C LYS A 299 -14.64 15.63 -13.76
N VAL A 300 -13.91 15.44 -12.68
CA VAL A 300 -13.63 16.50 -11.70
C VAL A 300 -12.44 17.33 -12.20
N ALA A 301 -12.68 18.52 -12.71
CA ALA A 301 -11.66 19.46 -13.17
C ALA A 301 -11.25 20.46 -12.09
N HIS A 302 -12.17 20.80 -11.17
CA HIS A 302 -11.94 21.70 -10.03
C HIS A 302 -12.56 21.11 -8.76
N ALA A 303 -11.85 21.17 -7.66
CA ALA A 303 -12.33 20.69 -6.37
C ALA A 303 -12.26 21.81 -5.32
N ALA A 304 -13.11 21.69 -4.30
CA ALA A 304 -13.00 22.51 -3.11
C ALA A 304 -12.97 21.64 -1.84
N VAL A 305 -12.39 22.21 -0.78
CA VAL A 305 -12.34 21.59 0.54
C VAL A 305 -12.87 22.60 1.56
N LEU A 306 -13.89 22.19 2.32
CA LEU A 306 -14.42 22.96 3.44
C LEU A 306 -13.73 22.52 4.73
N GLY A 307 -12.99 23.45 5.36
CA GLY A 307 -12.16 23.21 6.53
C GLY A 307 -10.68 23.04 6.20
N GLY A 308 -9.82 23.90 6.76
CA GLY A 308 -8.35 23.91 6.59
C GLY A 308 -7.60 23.15 7.69
N GLY A 309 -8.29 22.29 8.45
CA GLY A 309 -7.72 21.45 9.50
C GLY A 309 -6.82 20.34 8.95
N LEU A 310 -6.44 19.39 9.83
CA LEU A 310 -5.54 18.27 9.48
C LEU A 310 -6.09 17.43 8.31
N MET A 311 -7.38 17.06 8.37
CA MET A 311 -8.01 16.24 7.32
C MET A 311 -8.17 17.05 6.03
N GLY A 312 -8.75 18.26 6.08
CA GLY A 312 -8.92 19.07 4.88
C GLY A 312 -7.62 19.47 4.21
N GLY A 313 -6.58 19.80 4.98
CA GLY A 313 -5.23 20.04 4.45
C GLY A 313 -4.64 18.81 3.75
N GLY A 314 -4.83 17.64 4.33
CA GLY A 314 -4.41 16.36 3.73
C GLY A 314 -5.17 16.01 2.45
N ILE A 315 -6.50 16.23 2.43
CA ILE A 315 -7.37 16.01 1.25
C ILE A 315 -6.96 16.98 0.13
N ALA A 316 -6.81 18.26 0.43
CA ALA A 316 -6.35 19.26 -0.54
C ALA A 316 -4.98 18.88 -1.12
N PHE A 317 -4.05 18.43 -0.27
CA PHE A 317 -2.72 17.98 -0.68
C PHE A 317 -2.78 16.83 -1.70
N VAL A 318 -3.50 15.75 -1.41
CA VAL A 318 -3.56 14.59 -2.34
C VAL A 318 -4.31 14.93 -3.62
N THR A 319 -5.34 15.79 -3.56
CA THR A 319 -6.07 16.29 -4.73
C THR A 319 -5.13 17.08 -5.66
N ALA A 320 -4.41 18.05 -5.12
CA ALA A 320 -3.48 18.85 -5.93
C ALA A 320 -2.29 18.03 -6.45
N THR A 321 -1.67 17.20 -5.60
CA THR A 321 -0.38 16.58 -5.93
C THR A 321 -0.49 15.23 -6.64
N LYS A 322 -1.61 14.51 -6.49
CA LYS A 322 -1.84 13.19 -7.09
C LYS A 322 -2.82 13.27 -8.25
N ALA A 323 -3.99 13.87 -8.01
CA ALA A 323 -4.99 14.04 -9.05
C ALA A 323 -4.63 15.17 -10.03
N GLY A 324 -3.77 16.11 -9.62
CA GLY A 324 -3.40 17.28 -10.45
C GLY A 324 -4.56 18.27 -10.62
N VAL A 325 -5.56 18.23 -9.74
CA VAL A 325 -6.76 19.05 -9.77
C VAL A 325 -6.56 20.30 -8.92
N PRO A 326 -6.87 21.52 -9.42
CA PRO A 326 -6.89 22.74 -8.63
C PRO A 326 -7.88 22.63 -7.47
N VAL A 327 -7.46 23.10 -6.27
CA VAL A 327 -8.24 23.01 -5.05
C VAL A 327 -8.44 24.38 -4.43
N ARG A 328 -9.70 24.73 -4.16
CA ARG A 328 -10.10 25.90 -3.39
C ARG A 328 -10.37 25.49 -1.93
N ILE A 329 -9.58 25.98 -0.98
CA ILE A 329 -9.73 25.68 0.45
C ILE A 329 -10.53 26.82 1.08
N LYS A 330 -11.68 26.51 1.66
CA LYS A 330 -12.50 27.46 2.43
C LYS A 330 -12.38 27.13 3.91
N ASP A 331 -12.11 28.15 4.70
CA ASP A 331 -12.17 28.07 6.16
C ASP A 331 -12.78 29.35 6.73
N VAL A 332 -13.29 29.30 7.96
CA VAL A 332 -13.83 30.48 8.66
C VAL A 332 -12.73 31.44 9.12
N ALA A 333 -11.49 30.95 9.19
CA ALA A 333 -10.32 31.71 9.63
C ALA A 333 -9.15 31.55 8.66
N SER A 334 -8.42 32.65 8.40
CA SER A 334 -7.20 32.64 7.60
C SER A 334 -6.11 31.71 8.15
N SER A 335 -6.10 31.49 9.47
CA SER A 335 -5.21 30.54 10.13
C SER A 335 -5.45 29.09 9.71
N GLY A 336 -6.70 28.68 9.50
CA GLY A 336 -7.06 27.35 8.96
C GLY A 336 -6.51 27.15 7.56
N ILE A 337 -6.72 28.12 6.67
CA ILE A 337 -6.14 28.13 5.31
C ILE A 337 -4.62 28.04 5.39
N GLY A 338 -3.99 28.88 6.23
CA GLY A 338 -2.54 28.88 6.44
C GLY A 338 -2.00 27.54 6.92
N ASN A 339 -2.73 26.83 7.78
CA ASN A 339 -2.35 25.48 8.25
C ASN A 339 -2.38 24.45 7.11
N ALA A 340 -3.42 24.45 6.28
CA ALA A 340 -3.52 23.54 5.13
C ALA A 340 -2.41 23.80 4.10
N MET A 341 -2.12 25.07 3.81
CA MET A 341 -1.01 25.45 2.93
C MET A 341 0.34 25.02 3.47
N ARG A 342 0.59 25.24 4.77
CA ARG A 342 1.83 24.82 5.44
C ARG A 342 1.98 23.31 5.46
N TYR A 343 0.91 22.56 5.74
CA TYR A 343 0.91 21.10 5.68
C TYR A 343 1.43 20.59 4.31
N SER A 344 0.88 21.14 3.23
CA SER A 344 1.25 20.79 1.86
C SER A 344 2.70 21.18 1.56
N TYR A 345 3.09 22.40 1.91
CA TYR A 345 4.45 22.90 1.68
C TYR A 345 5.50 22.08 2.43
N ASP A 346 5.27 21.73 3.70
CA ASP A 346 6.21 20.97 4.51
C ASP A 346 6.50 19.58 3.95
N ILE A 347 5.47 18.91 3.41
CA ILE A 347 5.65 17.60 2.75
C ILE A 347 6.48 17.78 1.47
N LEU A 348 6.15 18.77 0.64
CA LEU A 348 6.86 19.03 -0.60
C LEU A 348 8.30 19.50 -0.38
N ALA A 349 8.53 20.35 0.60
CA ALA A 349 9.87 20.82 1.00
C ALA A 349 10.76 19.66 1.47
N LYS A 350 10.20 18.70 2.23
CA LYS A 350 10.92 17.47 2.60
C LYS A 350 11.28 16.63 1.38
N LYS A 351 10.37 16.50 0.39
CA LYS A 351 10.65 15.81 -0.89
C LYS A 351 11.74 16.53 -1.70
N LEU A 352 11.68 17.86 -1.77
CA LEU A 352 12.69 18.69 -2.42
C LEU A 352 14.07 18.53 -1.77
N LYS A 353 14.14 18.64 -0.42
CA LYS A 353 15.39 18.42 0.36
C LYS A 353 16.00 17.05 0.10
N ARG A 354 15.17 16.03 -0.08
CA ARG A 354 15.60 14.66 -0.43
C ARG A 354 15.86 14.46 -1.92
N ARG A 355 15.71 15.51 -2.75
CA ARG A 355 15.86 15.48 -4.21
C ARG A 355 14.91 14.51 -4.92
N HIS A 356 13.73 14.29 -4.34
CA HIS A 356 12.68 13.47 -4.94
C HIS A 356 11.85 14.26 -5.94
N ILE A 357 11.82 15.59 -5.84
CA ILE A 357 11.16 16.51 -6.76
C ILE A 357 12.10 17.70 -7.04
N LEU A 358 11.84 18.40 -8.14
CA LEU A 358 12.48 19.67 -8.47
C LEU A 358 11.75 20.84 -7.80
N ARG A 359 12.41 22.01 -7.73
CA ARG A 359 11.80 23.23 -7.21
C ARG A 359 10.58 23.65 -8.05
N SER A 360 10.70 23.58 -9.38
CA SER A 360 9.59 23.86 -10.30
C SER A 360 8.39 22.94 -10.09
N GLU A 361 8.62 21.66 -9.73
CA GLU A 361 7.53 20.72 -9.40
C GLU A 361 6.84 21.11 -8.07
N LEU A 362 7.61 21.54 -7.05
CA LEU A 362 7.03 22.05 -5.81
C LEU A 362 6.17 23.30 -6.09
N GLU A 363 6.70 24.28 -6.82
CA GLU A 363 6.01 25.52 -7.16
C GLU A 363 4.72 25.23 -7.96
N LYS A 364 4.80 24.35 -8.97
CA LYS A 364 3.64 23.90 -9.75
C LYS A 364 2.58 23.24 -8.88
N GLN A 365 2.96 22.37 -7.94
CA GLN A 365 2.00 21.69 -7.08
C GLN A 365 1.37 22.65 -6.05
N MET A 366 2.14 23.60 -5.52
CA MET A 366 1.61 24.63 -4.61
C MET A 366 0.68 25.60 -5.32
N SER A 367 0.89 25.92 -6.60
CA SER A 367 0.02 26.82 -7.36
C SER A 367 -1.39 26.26 -7.63
N LEU A 368 -1.58 24.94 -7.45
CA LEU A 368 -2.90 24.31 -7.52
C LEU A 368 -3.75 24.52 -6.26
N LEU A 369 -3.16 25.03 -5.17
CA LEU A 369 -3.86 25.28 -3.91
C LEU A 369 -4.16 26.78 -3.76
N THR A 370 -5.40 27.10 -3.53
CA THR A 370 -5.86 28.49 -3.24
C THR A 370 -6.75 28.49 -2.01
N GLY A 371 -6.86 29.63 -1.32
CA GLY A 371 -7.67 29.77 -0.13
C GLY A 371 -8.71 30.90 -0.22
N THR A 372 -9.79 30.78 0.53
CA THR A 372 -10.83 31.82 0.65
C THR A 372 -11.52 31.71 2.02
N LEU A 373 -12.08 32.84 2.50
CA LEU A 373 -12.90 32.89 3.71
C LEU A 373 -14.41 32.79 3.40
N ASP A 374 -14.79 32.98 2.15
CA ASP A 374 -16.12 32.92 1.62
C ASP A 374 -16.25 31.85 0.53
N TYR A 375 -17.30 31.89 -0.28
CA TYR A 375 -17.50 30.97 -1.41
C TYR A 375 -16.99 31.53 -2.76
N SER A 376 -16.15 32.56 -2.75
CA SER A 376 -15.54 33.10 -3.98
C SER A 376 -14.80 32.04 -4.77
N GLY A 377 -15.22 31.86 -6.04
CA GLY A 377 -14.62 30.87 -6.95
C GLY A 377 -15.24 29.47 -6.89
N PHE A 378 -16.32 29.24 -6.12
CA PHE A 378 -16.98 27.94 -6.01
C PHE A 378 -17.90 27.60 -7.20
N HIS A 379 -18.33 28.57 -7.99
CA HIS A 379 -19.25 28.37 -9.12
C HIS A 379 -18.74 27.41 -10.21
N ARG A 380 -17.43 27.08 -10.22
CA ARG A 380 -16.81 26.14 -11.17
C ARG A 380 -16.35 24.83 -10.54
N VAL A 381 -16.73 24.61 -9.28
CA VAL A 381 -16.28 23.42 -8.55
C VAL A 381 -17.17 22.24 -8.92
N ASP A 382 -16.55 21.11 -9.27
CA ASP A 382 -17.25 19.88 -9.61
C ASP A 382 -17.42 18.97 -8.39
N MET A 383 -16.50 19.07 -7.41
CA MET A 383 -16.48 18.24 -6.20
C MET A 383 -16.12 19.09 -4.99
N VAL A 384 -16.99 19.13 -4.00
CA VAL A 384 -16.72 19.71 -2.67
C VAL A 384 -16.52 18.59 -1.66
N VAL A 385 -15.37 18.58 -0.98
CA VAL A 385 -15.12 17.66 0.14
C VAL A 385 -15.22 18.44 1.45
N GLU A 386 -16.22 18.11 2.27
CA GLU A 386 -16.45 18.71 3.56
C GLU A 386 -15.62 17.98 4.64
N ALA A 387 -14.83 18.74 5.39
CA ALA A 387 -13.96 18.26 6.48
C ALA A 387 -13.98 19.25 7.67
N VAL A 388 -15.17 19.72 8.03
CA VAL A 388 -15.43 20.60 9.17
C VAL A 388 -15.72 19.82 10.45
N PHE A 389 -16.09 20.49 11.54
CA PHE A 389 -16.44 19.84 12.80
C PHE A 389 -17.62 18.88 12.64
N GLU A 390 -17.64 17.82 13.47
CA GLU A 390 -18.67 16.76 13.46
C GLU A 390 -19.94 17.26 14.16
N ASP A 391 -20.67 18.15 13.48
CA ASP A 391 -21.94 18.75 13.91
C ASP A 391 -22.93 18.72 12.76
N LEU A 392 -24.10 18.11 12.96
CA LEU A 392 -25.08 17.87 11.92
C LEU A 392 -25.66 19.19 11.38
N ASN A 393 -25.97 20.16 12.24
CA ASN A 393 -26.53 21.44 11.82
C ASN A 393 -25.53 22.23 10.96
N LEU A 394 -24.25 22.18 11.34
CA LEU A 394 -23.18 22.78 10.54
C LEU A 394 -23.09 22.12 9.16
N LYS A 395 -23.19 20.78 9.10
CA LYS A 395 -23.13 20.06 7.82
C LYS A 395 -24.35 20.36 6.94
N HIS A 396 -25.56 20.47 7.50
CA HIS A 396 -26.76 20.94 6.78
C HIS A 396 -26.54 22.33 6.18
N GLN A 397 -25.96 23.27 6.97
CA GLN A 397 -25.65 24.60 6.47
C GLN A 397 -24.63 24.54 5.31
N MET A 398 -23.59 23.66 5.41
CA MET A 398 -22.60 23.50 4.33
C MET A 398 -23.23 22.94 3.06
N VAL A 399 -24.15 21.98 3.16
CA VAL A 399 -24.88 21.44 2.00
C VAL A 399 -25.66 22.56 1.30
N LYS A 400 -26.49 23.32 2.05
CA LYS A 400 -27.27 24.44 1.50
C LYS A 400 -26.38 25.52 0.86
N ASP A 401 -25.28 25.84 1.50
CA ASP A 401 -24.34 26.83 0.96
C ASP A 401 -23.73 26.35 -0.36
N VAL A 402 -23.32 25.08 -0.43
CA VAL A 402 -22.73 24.48 -1.65
C VAL A 402 -23.77 24.43 -2.78
N GLU A 403 -25.03 24.06 -2.50
CA GLU A 403 -26.10 24.04 -3.49
C GLU A 403 -26.40 25.45 -4.04
N ARG A 404 -26.25 26.50 -3.22
CA ARG A 404 -26.44 27.88 -3.64
C ARG A 404 -25.29 28.47 -4.44
N GLU A 405 -24.02 28.12 -4.06
CA GLU A 405 -22.82 28.81 -4.54
C GLU A 405 -22.07 28.04 -5.65
N CYS A 406 -22.40 26.76 -5.84
CA CYS A 406 -21.77 25.89 -6.82
C CYS A 406 -22.65 25.62 -8.04
N GLY A 407 -22.09 24.90 -9.03
CA GLY A 407 -22.80 24.50 -10.24
C GLY A 407 -23.79 23.34 -10.01
N GLU A 408 -24.73 23.20 -10.95
CA GLU A 408 -25.80 22.18 -10.88
C GLU A 408 -25.30 20.71 -10.83
N HIS A 409 -24.04 20.43 -11.18
CA HIS A 409 -23.47 19.07 -11.18
C HIS A 409 -22.47 18.83 -10.05
N THR A 410 -22.37 19.78 -9.12
CA THR A 410 -21.41 19.67 -8.02
C THR A 410 -21.80 18.56 -7.06
N VAL A 411 -20.86 17.64 -6.80
CA VAL A 411 -21.00 16.60 -5.79
C VAL A 411 -20.57 17.14 -4.43
N PHE A 412 -21.41 16.96 -3.41
CA PHE A 412 -21.08 17.20 -2.01
C PHE A 412 -20.65 15.90 -1.34
N ALA A 413 -19.37 15.81 -0.96
CA ALA A 413 -18.80 14.66 -0.31
C ALA A 413 -18.42 14.98 1.15
N SER A 414 -19.04 14.31 2.14
CA SER A 414 -18.70 14.52 3.54
C SER A 414 -17.63 13.56 4.02
N ASN A 415 -16.59 14.08 4.68
CA ASN A 415 -15.55 13.26 5.36
C ASN A 415 -15.93 12.95 6.81
N THR A 416 -17.21 12.81 7.11
CA THR A 416 -17.66 12.35 8.43
C THR A 416 -17.12 10.94 8.72
N SER A 417 -16.86 10.65 10.00
CA SER A 417 -16.47 9.31 10.46
C SER A 417 -17.56 8.60 11.27
N SER A 418 -18.66 9.30 11.60
CA SER A 418 -19.68 8.76 12.49
C SER A 418 -21.12 9.19 12.19
N LEU A 419 -21.33 10.36 11.55
CA LEU A 419 -22.68 10.81 11.20
C LEU A 419 -23.19 10.08 9.96
N PRO A 420 -24.40 9.51 9.98
CA PRO A 420 -25.02 8.89 8.83
C PRO A 420 -25.20 9.88 7.66
N ILE A 421 -24.88 9.45 6.46
CA ILE A 421 -24.96 10.32 5.27
C ILE A 421 -26.40 10.68 4.94
N ASN A 422 -27.34 9.77 5.17
CA ASN A 422 -28.77 10.04 5.01
C ASN A 422 -29.24 11.23 5.89
N GLN A 423 -28.68 11.36 7.11
CA GLN A 423 -29.00 12.52 7.96
C GLN A 423 -28.40 13.80 7.41
N ILE A 424 -27.17 13.77 6.89
CA ILE A 424 -26.53 14.94 6.27
C ILE A 424 -27.30 15.38 5.02
N ALA A 425 -27.80 14.42 4.24
CA ALA A 425 -28.58 14.67 3.04
C ALA A 425 -30.05 15.08 3.29
N ALA A 426 -30.55 14.95 4.52
CA ALA A 426 -31.98 15.13 4.83
C ALA A 426 -32.53 16.53 4.50
N GLU A 427 -31.69 17.56 4.53
CA GLU A 427 -32.06 18.93 4.21
C GLU A 427 -31.51 19.41 2.87
N ALA A 428 -30.94 18.54 2.05
CA ALA A 428 -30.44 18.85 0.72
C ALA A 428 -31.59 19.03 -0.28
N ALA A 429 -31.48 20.02 -1.15
CA ALA A 429 -32.38 20.16 -2.30
C ALA A 429 -32.08 19.07 -3.37
N HIS A 430 -30.85 18.62 -3.43
CA HIS A 430 -30.34 17.63 -4.37
C HIS A 430 -29.64 16.46 -3.64
N PRO A 431 -30.39 15.64 -2.87
CA PRO A 431 -29.81 14.55 -2.08
C PRO A 431 -29.08 13.51 -2.95
N GLU A 432 -29.43 13.38 -4.22
CA GLU A 432 -28.77 12.48 -5.17
C GLU A 432 -27.28 12.82 -5.43
N ARG A 433 -26.84 14.03 -5.05
CA ARG A 433 -25.45 14.50 -5.18
C ARG A 433 -24.69 14.50 -3.84
N VAL A 434 -25.32 14.06 -2.77
CA VAL A 434 -24.69 13.94 -1.44
C VAL A 434 -24.16 12.52 -1.26
N VAL A 435 -22.90 12.40 -0.82
CA VAL A 435 -22.23 11.14 -0.60
C VAL A 435 -21.23 11.24 0.56
N GLY A 436 -20.94 10.15 1.23
CA GLY A 436 -19.80 10.06 2.14
C GLY A 436 -18.51 9.77 1.39
N LEU A 437 -17.43 10.44 1.79
CA LEU A 437 -16.06 10.16 1.32
C LEU A 437 -15.11 10.21 2.51
N HIS A 438 -15.05 9.10 3.21
CA HIS A 438 -14.31 8.97 4.45
C HIS A 438 -12.84 8.63 4.20
N TYR A 439 -11.95 9.53 4.59
CA TYR A 439 -10.50 9.34 4.53
C TYR A 439 -9.94 8.97 5.90
N PHE A 440 -8.81 8.30 5.90
CA PHE A 440 -8.07 7.90 7.09
C PHE A 440 -6.86 8.80 7.33
N SER A 441 -6.58 9.11 8.59
CA SER A 441 -5.47 9.98 8.99
C SER A 441 -4.16 9.20 9.15
N PRO A 442 -3.02 9.71 8.66
CA PRO A 442 -2.81 10.90 7.81
C PRO A 442 -3.20 10.66 6.34
N VAL A 443 -3.95 11.58 5.75
CA VAL A 443 -4.53 11.39 4.40
C VAL A 443 -3.45 11.12 3.33
N ASP A 444 -2.29 11.75 3.43
CA ASP A 444 -1.18 11.57 2.47
C ASP A 444 -0.53 10.18 2.51
N LYS A 445 -0.79 9.40 3.56
CA LYS A 445 -0.18 8.07 3.79
C LYS A 445 -1.18 6.93 3.70
N MET A 446 -2.39 7.14 4.22
CA MET A 446 -3.40 6.08 4.27
C MET A 446 -4.00 5.84 2.88
N PRO A 447 -3.93 4.60 2.35
CA PRO A 447 -4.35 4.32 0.98
C PRO A 447 -5.85 4.17 0.80
N LEU A 448 -6.62 3.86 1.86
CA LEU A 448 -8.05 3.63 1.79
C LEU A 448 -8.86 4.93 1.69
N ALA A 449 -9.99 4.86 0.99
CA ALA A 449 -11.13 5.76 1.13
C ALA A 449 -12.42 4.92 1.12
N GLU A 450 -13.34 5.16 2.05
CA GLU A 450 -14.68 4.59 2.02
C GLU A 450 -15.62 5.56 1.31
N ILE A 451 -16.36 5.05 0.33
CA ILE A 451 -17.41 5.78 -0.37
C ILE A 451 -18.74 5.29 0.19
N ILE A 452 -19.52 6.20 0.75
CA ILE A 452 -20.73 5.87 1.50
C ILE A 452 -21.94 6.53 0.82
N PRO A 453 -22.60 5.84 -0.13
CA PRO A 453 -23.88 6.30 -0.65
C PRO A 453 -24.98 6.09 0.38
N HIS A 454 -25.88 7.08 0.54
CA HIS A 454 -27.17 6.85 1.18
C HIS A 454 -28.22 6.40 0.14
N ALA A 455 -29.42 6.04 0.57
CA ALA A 455 -30.44 5.48 -0.32
C ALA A 455 -30.85 6.40 -1.50
N GLY A 456 -30.66 7.72 -1.37
CA GLY A 456 -30.96 8.70 -2.42
C GLY A 456 -29.77 9.07 -3.31
N THR A 457 -28.55 8.64 -3.00
CA THR A 457 -27.34 8.98 -3.79
C THR A 457 -27.41 8.35 -5.18
N SER A 458 -27.20 9.13 -6.24
CA SER A 458 -27.19 8.60 -7.61
C SER A 458 -25.95 7.72 -7.90
N ALA A 459 -26.13 6.75 -8.78
CA ALA A 459 -25.01 5.90 -9.25
C ALA A 459 -23.88 6.71 -9.89
N GLU A 460 -24.20 7.79 -10.58
CA GLU A 460 -23.28 8.74 -11.19
C GLU A 460 -22.43 9.49 -10.15
N THR A 461 -23.04 9.94 -9.04
CA THR A 461 -22.34 10.55 -7.91
C THR A 461 -21.35 9.59 -7.30
N VAL A 462 -21.74 8.31 -7.13
CA VAL A 462 -20.85 7.26 -6.62
C VAL A 462 -19.70 7.01 -7.60
N ALA A 463 -19.99 6.85 -8.90
CA ALA A 463 -18.97 6.64 -9.94
C ALA A 463 -17.95 7.79 -9.98
N THR A 464 -18.44 9.04 -9.93
CA THR A 464 -17.61 10.26 -9.90
C THR A 464 -16.71 10.29 -8.66
N THR A 465 -17.25 9.97 -7.49
CA THR A 465 -16.50 9.94 -6.23
C THR A 465 -15.44 8.84 -6.20
N LEU A 466 -15.75 7.65 -6.74
CA LEU A 466 -14.80 6.56 -6.92
C LEU A 466 -13.63 6.97 -7.84
N ALA A 467 -13.94 7.57 -9.00
CA ALA A 467 -12.93 8.05 -9.95
C ALA A 467 -12.04 9.14 -9.32
N PHE A 468 -12.65 10.08 -8.58
CA PHE A 468 -11.93 11.14 -7.87
C PHE A 468 -10.97 10.58 -6.81
N ALA A 469 -11.43 9.65 -5.97
CA ALA A 469 -10.60 9.00 -4.96
C ALA A 469 -9.42 8.22 -5.59
N ARG A 470 -9.66 7.50 -6.70
CA ARG A 470 -8.59 6.81 -7.46
C ARG A 470 -7.56 7.79 -8.03
N ALA A 471 -8.01 8.93 -8.57
CA ALA A 471 -7.11 9.98 -9.07
C ALA A 471 -6.23 10.56 -7.97
N GLN A 472 -6.71 10.63 -6.73
CA GLN A 472 -5.93 10.99 -5.54
C GLN A 472 -4.95 9.90 -5.08
N GLY A 473 -4.89 8.75 -5.77
CA GLY A 473 -4.05 7.62 -5.43
C GLY A 473 -4.59 6.78 -4.28
N LYS A 474 -5.90 6.85 -4.02
CA LYS A 474 -6.60 6.00 -3.06
C LYS A 474 -7.05 4.69 -3.69
N THR A 475 -7.30 3.72 -2.83
CA THR A 475 -8.02 2.49 -3.16
C THR A 475 -9.39 2.61 -2.50
N PRO A 476 -10.43 3.04 -3.23
CA PRO A 476 -11.76 3.21 -2.66
C PRO A 476 -12.52 1.90 -2.60
N ILE A 477 -13.33 1.72 -1.54
CA ILE A 477 -14.37 0.70 -1.42
C ILE A 477 -15.71 1.40 -1.23
N VAL A 478 -16.79 0.77 -1.72
CA VAL A 478 -18.14 1.25 -1.45
C VAL A 478 -18.70 0.50 -0.25
N VAL A 479 -19.21 1.24 0.73
CA VAL A 479 -19.77 0.70 1.96
C VAL A 479 -21.14 1.31 2.23
N LYS A 480 -22.01 0.56 2.90
CA LYS A 480 -23.35 1.01 3.26
C LYS A 480 -23.32 2.10 4.32
N ASP A 481 -24.29 3.01 4.27
CA ASP A 481 -24.48 4.07 5.26
C ASP A 481 -25.03 3.51 6.58
N GLU A 482 -24.15 2.90 7.36
CA GLU A 482 -24.40 2.38 8.70
C GLU A 482 -23.39 2.91 9.71
N ALA A 483 -23.70 2.85 10.98
CA ALA A 483 -22.85 3.38 12.05
C ALA A 483 -21.43 2.79 12.02
N GLY A 484 -20.42 3.66 11.96
CA GLY A 484 -19.01 3.29 11.88
C GLY A 484 -18.57 2.79 10.50
N PHE A 485 -19.47 2.76 9.51
CA PHE A 485 -19.22 2.24 8.16
C PHE A 485 -18.65 0.81 8.24
N TYR A 486 -17.59 0.48 7.52
CA TYR A 486 -16.97 -0.83 7.65
C TYR A 486 -15.77 -0.82 8.62
N VAL A 487 -14.82 0.07 8.38
CA VAL A 487 -13.52 0.01 9.08
C VAL A 487 -13.64 0.31 10.57
N ASN A 488 -14.38 1.35 10.96
CA ASN A 488 -14.57 1.67 12.38
C ASN A 488 -15.45 0.64 13.07
N ARG A 489 -16.44 0.04 12.36
CA ARG A 489 -17.29 -1.01 12.87
C ARG A 489 -16.48 -2.24 13.29
N ILE A 490 -15.59 -2.74 12.43
CA ILE A 490 -14.76 -3.91 12.76
C ILE A 490 -13.64 -3.60 13.76
N LEU A 491 -13.19 -2.34 13.83
CA LEU A 491 -12.14 -1.90 14.74
C LEU A 491 -12.63 -1.78 16.19
N ALA A 492 -13.89 -1.38 16.40
CA ALA A 492 -14.41 -1.09 17.75
C ALA A 492 -14.38 -2.30 18.69
N PRO A 493 -14.87 -3.50 18.32
CA PRO A 493 -14.78 -4.69 19.19
C PRO A 493 -13.34 -5.07 19.56
N TYR A 494 -12.41 -4.97 18.60
CA TYR A 494 -10.99 -5.18 18.82
C TYR A 494 -10.41 -4.21 19.87
N MET A 495 -10.73 -2.91 19.76
CA MET A 495 -10.27 -1.88 20.67
C MET A 495 -10.89 -2.03 22.06
N ASN A 496 -12.18 -2.37 22.14
CA ASN A 496 -12.88 -2.60 23.39
C ASN A 496 -12.31 -3.80 24.16
N GLU A 497 -11.96 -4.88 23.44
CA GLU A 497 -11.35 -6.05 24.08
C GLU A 497 -9.93 -5.74 24.56
N ALA A 498 -9.14 -4.98 23.79
CA ALA A 498 -7.84 -4.49 24.25
C ALA A 498 -7.97 -3.65 25.54
N ALA A 499 -8.99 -2.79 25.61
CA ALA A 499 -9.29 -2.01 26.83
C ALA A 499 -9.67 -2.89 28.02
N ARG A 500 -10.47 -3.95 27.81
CA ARG A 500 -10.82 -4.94 28.85
C ARG A 500 -9.58 -5.66 29.37
N LEU A 501 -8.69 -6.09 28.48
CA LEU A 501 -7.43 -6.74 28.86
C LEU A 501 -6.56 -5.83 29.75
N VAL A 502 -6.50 -4.53 29.46
CA VAL A 502 -5.81 -3.56 30.35
C VAL A 502 -6.46 -3.54 31.74
N LEU A 503 -7.82 -3.54 31.81
CA LEU A 503 -8.54 -3.54 33.10
C LEU A 503 -8.43 -4.88 33.84
N GLU A 504 -8.21 -6.00 33.14
CA GLU A 504 -7.87 -7.29 33.74
C GLU A 504 -6.45 -7.33 34.32
N GLY A 505 -5.65 -6.29 34.06
CA GLY A 505 -4.31 -6.11 34.60
C GLY A 505 -3.18 -6.44 33.62
N GLU A 506 -3.47 -6.70 32.33
CA GLU A 506 -2.38 -6.90 31.37
C GLU A 506 -1.62 -5.58 31.14
N PRO A 507 -0.26 -5.59 31.24
CA PRO A 507 0.53 -4.40 31.00
C PRO A 507 0.37 -3.87 29.56
N VAL A 508 0.23 -2.55 29.42
CA VAL A 508 -0.01 -1.87 28.15
C VAL A 508 1.04 -2.24 27.08
N GLU A 509 2.32 -2.30 27.44
CA GLU A 509 3.42 -2.65 26.53
C GLU A 509 3.40 -4.13 26.12
N VAL A 510 2.93 -5.04 26.99
CA VAL A 510 2.80 -6.47 26.68
C VAL A 510 1.67 -6.66 25.65
N LEU A 511 0.54 -6.00 25.91
CA LEU A 511 -0.63 -6.02 25.03
C LEU A 511 -0.28 -5.43 23.66
N ASP A 512 0.28 -4.24 23.59
CA ASP A 512 0.71 -3.64 22.32
C ASP A 512 1.72 -4.52 21.57
N SER A 513 2.68 -5.12 22.31
CA SER A 513 3.67 -6.00 21.70
C SER A 513 3.05 -7.29 21.14
N ALA A 514 2.02 -7.85 21.80
CA ALA A 514 1.33 -9.05 21.32
C ALA A 514 0.67 -8.82 19.95
N LEU A 515 0.02 -7.67 19.75
CA LEU A 515 -0.62 -7.33 18.46
C LEU A 515 0.40 -6.93 17.40
N LEU A 516 1.52 -6.32 17.78
CA LEU A 516 2.64 -6.09 16.88
C LEU A 516 3.29 -7.42 16.42
N ASP A 517 3.42 -8.41 17.32
CA ASP A 517 3.94 -9.75 16.99
C ASP A 517 2.96 -10.51 16.08
N PHE A 518 1.65 -10.32 16.26
CA PHE A 518 0.62 -10.82 15.35
C PHE A 518 0.75 -10.22 13.94
N GLY A 519 1.28 -8.99 13.82
CA GLY A 519 1.57 -8.35 12.54
C GLY A 519 0.90 -7.00 12.29
N PHE A 520 0.11 -6.47 13.23
CA PHE A 520 -0.39 -5.11 13.12
C PHE A 520 0.77 -4.09 13.14
N PRO A 521 0.67 -2.97 12.40
CA PRO A 521 1.73 -1.96 12.37
C PRO A 521 1.83 -1.16 13.66
N VAL A 522 0.75 -1.13 14.44
CA VAL A 522 0.62 -0.36 15.68
C VAL A 522 -0.18 -1.18 16.68
N GLY A 523 0.24 -1.22 17.93
CA GLY A 523 -0.54 -1.85 18.99
C GLY A 523 -1.81 -1.04 19.33
N PRO A 524 -2.87 -1.68 19.86
CA PRO A 524 -4.19 -1.05 20.05
C PRO A 524 -4.15 0.14 21.02
N ILE A 525 -3.40 0.05 22.11
CA ILE A 525 -3.32 1.16 23.08
C ILE A 525 -2.48 2.33 22.53
N THR A 526 -1.46 2.02 21.75
CA THR A 526 -0.76 3.02 20.95
C THR A 526 -1.70 3.69 19.95
N LEU A 527 -2.54 2.92 19.26
CA LEU A 527 -3.50 3.45 18.29
C LEU A 527 -4.51 4.38 18.97
N LEU A 528 -5.02 4.01 20.16
CA LEU A 528 -5.93 4.84 20.94
C LEU A 528 -5.29 6.19 21.31
N ASP A 529 -4.02 6.20 21.71
CA ASP A 529 -3.27 7.43 22.01
C ASP A 529 -3.05 8.29 20.74
N GLU A 530 -2.80 7.68 19.58
CA GLU A 530 -2.57 8.40 18.32
C GLU A 530 -3.85 9.03 17.77
N VAL A 531 -4.98 8.30 17.80
CA VAL A 531 -6.30 8.79 17.37
C VAL A 531 -6.86 9.80 18.36
N GLY A 532 -6.67 9.54 19.63
CA GLY A 532 -7.15 10.33 20.77
C GLY A 532 -8.21 9.60 21.58
N ILE A 533 -7.98 9.50 22.89
CA ILE A 533 -8.89 8.83 23.83
C ILE A 533 -10.28 9.47 23.82
N ASP A 534 -10.35 10.81 23.67
CA ASP A 534 -11.62 11.56 23.56
C ASP A 534 -12.37 11.28 22.25
N VAL A 535 -11.69 10.92 21.18
CA VAL A 535 -12.33 10.51 19.93
C VAL A 535 -12.99 9.13 20.11
N GLY A 536 -12.26 8.17 20.71
CA GLY A 536 -12.83 6.87 21.05
C GLY A 536 -14.06 6.98 21.94
N ALA A 537 -14.00 7.81 22.98
CA ALA A 537 -15.11 8.05 23.90
C ALA A 537 -16.36 8.67 23.25
N LYS A 538 -16.20 9.44 22.16
CA LYS A 538 -17.34 9.99 21.40
C LYS A 538 -17.96 8.98 20.44
N ILE A 539 -17.16 8.12 19.83
CA ILE A 539 -17.63 7.16 18.81
C ILE A 539 -18.29 5.95 19.46
N SER A 540 -17.73 5.42 20.56
CA SER A 540 -18.22 4.20 21.19
C SER A 540 -19.71 4.23 21.57
N PRO A 541 -20.27 5.30 22.19
CA PRO A 541 -21.69 5.35 22.50
C PRO A 541 -22.61 5.34 21.27
N ILE A 542 -22.13 5.88 20.14
CA ILE A 542 -22.88 5.85 18.88
C ILE A 542 -22.95 4.44 18.35
N LEU A 543 -21.83 3.74 18.30
CA LEU A 543 -21.79 2.34 17.85
C LEU A 543 -22.59 1.41 18.76
N GLU A 544 -22.49 1.59 20.09
CA GLU A 544 -23.28 0.81 21.06
C GLU A 544 -24.79 1.01 20.86
N LYS A 545 -25.23 2.25 20.64
CA LYS A 545 -26.64 2.59 20.44
C LYS A 545 -27.18 2.02 19.13
N GLU A 546 -26.44 2.19 18.03
CA GLU A 546 -26.92 1.88 16.68
C GLU A 546 -26.75 0.40 16.30
N LEU A 547 -25.67 -0.25 16.75
CA LEU A 547 -25.36 -1.64 16.41
C LEU A 547 -25.76 -2.63 17.52
N GLY A 548 -25.80 -2.17 18.78
CA GLY A 548 -26.08 -3.03 19.93
C GLY A 548 -24.94 -4.01 20.21
N GLY A 549 -25.18 -4.91 21.17
CA GLY A 549 -24.26 -5.99 21.51
C GLY A 549 -23.14 -5.60 22.48
N GLU A 550 -22.71 -6.57 23.29
CA GLU A 550 -21.69 -6.38 24.33
C GLU A 550 -20.32 -6.01 23.76
N GLN A 551 -20.01 -6.42 22.52
CA GLN A 551 -18.74 -6.14 21.85
C GLN A 551 -18.52 -4.64 21.57
N PHE A 552 -19.60 -3.86 21.42
CA PHE A 552 -19.50 -2.42 21.19
C PHE A 552 -19.48 -1.59 22.48
N GLN A 553 -19.73 -2.22 23.64
CA GLN A 553 -19.68 -1.52 24.92
C GLN A 553 -18.26 -1.22 25.34
N ALA A 554 -17.89 0.06 25.31
CA ALA A 554 -16.60 0.50 25.81
C ALA A 554 -16.55 0.43 27.35
N PRO A 555 -15.42 0.03 27.94
CA PRO A 555 -15.28 0.01 29.38
C PRO A 555 -15.39 1.42 29.99
N LYS A 556 -16.40 1.67 30.83
CA LYS A 556 -16.64 2.97 31.49
C LYS A 556 -15.46 3.48 32.33
N ALA A 557 -14.59 2.56 32.79
CA ALA A 557 -13.40 2.94 33.54
C ALA A 557 -12.47 3.89 32.75
N PHE A 558 -12.55 3.87 31.41
CA PHE A 558 -11.74 4.75 30.57
C PHE A 558 -12.20 6.22 30.60
N ASP A 559 -13.40 6.52 31.06
CA ASP A 559 -13.86 7.89 31.30
C ASP A 559 -12.99 8.63 32.32
N LYS A 560 -12.41 7.88 33.30
CA LYS A 560 -11.45 8.42 34.28
C LYS A 560 -10.18 8.99 33.61
N LEU A 561 -9.79 8.47 32.44
CA LEU A 561 -8.64 8.98 31.68
C LEU A 561 -8.92 10.40 31.18
N LEU A 562 -10.13 10.64 30.67
CA LEU A 562 -10.54 11.98 30.22
C LEU A 562 -10.69 12.97 31.37
N GLN A 563 -11.23 12.50 32.52
CA GLN A 563 -11.29 13.30 33.75
C GLN A 563 -9.89 13.69 34.25
N ASN A 564 -8.86 12.88 33.96
CA ASN A 564 -7.46 13.15 34.26
C ASN A 564 -6.73 13.92 33.12
N ASP A 565 -7.48 14.49 32.17
CA ASP A 565 -7.01 15.19 30.97
C ASP A 565 -6.04 14.37 30.10
N ARG A 566 -6.27 13.06 30.00
CA ARG A 566 -5.53 12.16 29.11
C ARG A 566 -6.24 12.07 27.76
N LYS A 567 -5.73 12.77 26.76
CA LYS A 567 -6.27 12.77 25.38
C LYS A 567 -5.35 12.09 24.38
N GLY A 568 -4.27 11.48 24.85
CA GLY A 568 -3.27 10.82 24.02
C GLY A 568 -2.17 11.77 23.53
N ARG A 569 -1.65 11.47 22.33
CA ARG A 569 -0.52 12.21 21.76
C ARG A 569 -0.78 13.69 21.54
N LYS A 570 -2.01 14.08 21.23
CA LYS A 570 -2.37 15.46 20.88
C LYS A 570 -2.15 16.46 22.03
N ASN A 571 -2.31 16.05 23.28
CA ASN A 571 -1.98 16.89 24.44
C ASN A 571 -0.75 16.41 25.21
N GLY A 572 -0.05 15.39 24.69
CA GLY A 572 1.17 14.85 25.29
C GLY A 572 0.96 13.90 26.47
N LYS A 573 -0.29 13.59 26.84
CA LYS A 573 -0.66 12.80 28.01
C LYS A 573 -1.66 11.69 27.60
N GLY A 574 -1.18 10.47 27.47
CA GLY A 574 -1.95 9.29 27.13
C GLY A 574 -1.63 8.11 28.02
N PHE A 575 -1.68 6.90 27.49
CA PHE A 575 -1.10 5.71 28.11
C PHE A 575 0.42 5.74 28.08
N TYR A 576 0.97 6.45 27.10
CA TYR A 576 2.41 6.63 26.93
C TYR A 576 2.81 8.10 27.12
N LEU A 577 4.09 8.30 27.37
CA LEU A 577 4.70 9.63 27.49
C LEU A 577 5.06 10.17 26.09
N TYR A 578 4.64 11.40 25.80
CA TYR A 578 4.87 12.09 24.52
C TYR A 578 5.51 13.47 24.69
N GLY A 579 6.10 13.98 23.61
CA GLY A 579 6.62 15.34 23.54
C GLY A 579 7.69 15.65 24.57
N LYS A 580 7.45 16.64 25.43
CA LYS A 580 8.43 17.05 26.49
C LYS A 580 8.58 16.01 27.59
N ALA A 581 7.54 15.21 27.87
CA ALA A 581 7.55 14.17 28.89
C ALA A 581 8.22 12.88 28.43
N ALA A 582 8.34 12.67 27.11
CA ALA A 582 8.99 11.49 26.56
C ALA A 582 10.48 11.44 26.90
N PRO A 583 11.03 10.25 27.26
CA PRO A 583 12.47 10.09 27.43
C PRO A 583 13.22 10.50 26.16
N ARG A 584 14.31 11.24 26.30
CA ARG A 584 15.15 11.68 25.20
C ARG A 584 16.51 11.01 25.23
N ASN A 585 16.98 10.62 24.04
CA ASN A 585 18.34 10.17 23.89
C ASN A 585 19.30 11.33 24.22
N LYS A 586 20.16 11.15 25.24
CA LYS A 586 21.06 12.19 25.76
C LYS A 586 22.04 12.72 24.69
N LEU A 587 22.42 11.90 23.72
CA LEU A 587 23.38 12.26 22.67
C LEU A 587 22.74 12.96 21.46
N THR A 588 21.53 12.59 21.10
CA THR A 588 20.88 13.04 19.85
C THR A 588 19.74 14.03 20.09
N GLY A 589 19.28 14.20 21.32
CA GLY A 589 18.10 15.01 21.67
C GLY A 589 16.77 14.49 21.13
N LYS A 590 16.77 13.37 20.38
CA LYS A 590 15.57 12.76 19.81
C LYS A 590 14.79 12.01 20.87
N GLU A 591 13.47 11.88 20.68
CA GLU A 591 12.64 11.00 21.50
C GLU A 591 13.26 9.59 21.54
N GLY A 592 13.38 9.05 22.75
CA GLY A 592 13.90 7.72 23.00
C GLY A 592 12.88 6.62 22.74
N LYS A 593 13.07 5.47 23.39
CA LYS A 593 12.10 4.37 23.35
C LYS A 593 10.79 4.84 23.97
N LYS A 594 9.68 4.54 23.33
CA LYS A 594 8.32 4.79 23.82
C LYS A 594 8.15 4.15 25.21
N THR A 595 7.70 4.92 26.19
CA THR A 595 7.62 4.52 27.60
C THR A 595 6.19 4.72 28.10
N VAL A 596 5.64 3.72 28.79
CA VAL A 596 4.34 3.82 29.45
C VAL A 596 4.39 4.88 30.54
N ASP A 597 3.32 5.64 30.69
CA ASP A 597 3.10 6.48 31.86
C ASP A 597 2.46 5.63 32.98
N GLU A 598 3.29 5.12 33.89
CA GLU A 598 2.87 4.22 34.97
C GLU A 598 1.70 4.79 35.81
N SER A 599 1.53 6.12 35.85
CA SER A 599 0.42 6.74 36.58
C SER A 599 -0.96 6.41 35.98
N VAL A 600 -1.01 5.90 34.73
CA VAL A 600 -2.28 5.47 34.09
C VAL A 600 -2.95 4.34 34.88
N TYR A 601 -2.15 3.41 35.40
CA TYR A 601 -2.67 2.29 36.18
C TYR A 601 -3.34 2.75 37.48
N GLY A 602 -2.76 3.75 38.17
CA GLY A 602 -3.37 4.37 39.34
C GLY A 602 -4.69 5.09 39.02
N VAL A 603 -4.75 5.80 37.88
CA VAL A 603 -5.99 6.45 37.42
C VAL A 603 -7.10 5.42 37.14
N LEU A 604 -6.76 4.29 36.54
CA LEU A 604 -7.71 3.21 36.27
C LEU A 604 -8.03 2.36 37.50
N GLY A 605 -7.24 2.45 38.57
CA GLY A 605 -7.42 1.64 39.79
C GLY A 605 -7.00 0.18 39.61
N ILE A 606 -6.02 -0.08 38.75
CA ILE A 606 -5.52 -1.43 38.45
C ILE A 606 -4.06 -1.58 38.83
N LYS A 607 -3.64 -2.82 39.07
CA LYS A 607 -2.23 -3.18 39.28
C LYS A 607 -1.79 -4.07 38.13
N PRO A 608 -0.84 -3.62 37.29
CA PRO A 608 -0.40 -4.39 36.14
C PRO A 608 0.31 -5.67 36.56
N SER A 609 -0.04 -6.80 35.94
CA SER A 609 0.64 -8.09 36.09
C SER A 609 0.38 -8.93 34.85
N ALA A 610 1.42 -9.28 34.08
CA ALA A 610 1.27 -10.15 32.93
C ALA A 610 0.77 -11.54 33.34
N LYS A 611 -0.38 -11.94 32.86
CA LYS A 611 -1.04 -13.21 33.20
C LYS A 611 -1.27 -14.10 31.98
N LEU A 612 -1.48 -13.48 30.82
CA LEU A 612 -1.84 -14.16 29.59
C LEU A 612 -0.63 -14.34 28.65
N ALA A 613 -0.66 -15.43 27.89
CA ALA A 613 0.25 -15.60 26.78
C ALA A 613 -0.04 -14.54 25.69
N ARG A 614 1.00 -14.04 25.03
CA ARG A 614 0.83 -13.03 23.95
C ARG A 614 -0.10 -13.50 22.84
N GLN A 615 -0.06 -14.81 22.52
CA GLN A 615 -0.95 -15.39 21.53
C GLN A 615 -2.42 -15.28 21.96
N GLU A 616 -2.75 -15.53 23.23
CA GLU A 616 -4.11 -15.42 23.77
C GLU A 616 -4.59 -13.95 23.73
N ILE A 617 -3.72 -13.00 24.09
CA ILE A 617 -4.02 -11.56 24.00
C ILE A 617 -4.40 -11.18 22.56
N ALA A 618 -3.57 -11.58 21.59
CA ALA A 618 -3.82 -11.28 20.19
C ALA A 618 -5.09 -11.96 19.68
N GLU A 619 -5.29 -13.23 20.02
CA GLU A 619 -6.46 -14.01 19.61
C GLU A 619 -7.77 -13.41 20.11
N ARG A 620 -7.84 -13.02 21.39
CA ARG A 620 -9.04 -12.38 21.96
C ARG A 620 -9.44 -11.11 21.18
N CYS A 621 -8.48 -10.24 20.89
CA CYS A 621 -8.76 -9.02 20.14
C CYS A 621 -9.14 -9.31 18.68
N VAL A 622 -8.39 -10.17 18.01
CA VAL A 622 -8.56 -10.44 16.57
C VAL A 622 -9.85 -11.20 16.29
N LEU A 623 -10.23 -12.19 17.11
CA LEU A 623 -11.47 -12.95 16.92
C LEU A 623 -12.71 -12.06 16.89
N LEU A 624 -12.77 -11.02 17.72
CA LEU A 624 -13.89 -10.07 17.72
C LEU A 624 -13.92 -9.24 16.43
N MET A 625 -12.76 -8.84 15.91
CA MET A 625 -12.67 -8.15 14.61
C MET A 625 -13.13 -9.07 13.47
N LEU A 626 -12.73 -10.35 13.46
CA LEU A 626 -13.12 -11.31 12.44
C LEU A 626 -14.63 -11.59 12.47
N ASN A 627 -15.18 -11.81 13.65
CA ASN A 627 -16.62 -12.04 13.83
C ASN A 627 -17.44 -10.85 13.32
N GLU A 628 -17.02 -9.61 13.66
CA GLU A 628 -17.70 -8.41 13.20
C GLU A 628 -17.53 -8.16 11.69
N ALA A 629 -16.38 -8.52 11.11
CA ALA A 629 -16.20 -8.47 9.67
C ALA A 629 -17.18 -9.41 8.94
N ALA A 630 -17.39 -10.62 9.46
CA ALA A 630 -18.37 -11.56 8.92
C ALA A 630 -19.81 -11.01 9.03
N MET A 631 -20.16 -10.38 10.14
CA MET A 631 -21.46 -9.71 10.33
C MET A 631 -21.64 -8.53 9.36
N ALA A 632 -20.60 -7.73 9.14
CA ALA A 632 -20.63 -6.60 8.22
C ALA A 632 -20.83 -7.04 6.76
N LEU A 633 -20.26 -8.18 6.37
CA LEU A 633 -20.50 -8.77 5.04
C LEU A 633 -21.94 -9.32 4.95
N ASP A 634 -22.43 -10.00 5.96
CA ASP A 634 -23.78 -10.57 6.02
C ASP A 634 -24.87 -9.48 5.94
N SER A 635 -24.68 -8.35 6.64
CA SER A 635 -25.59 -7.20 6.60
C SER A 635 -25.40 -6.31 5.35
N GLY A 636 -24.48 -6.65 4.46
CA GLY A 636 -24.22 -5.93 3.22
C GLY A 636 -23.52 -4.58 3.41
N VAL A 637 -22.84 -4.36 4.55
CA VAL A 637 -22.03 -3.15 4.76
C VAL A 637 -20.86 -3.10 3.79
N VAL A 638 -20.25 -4.24 3.51
CA VAL A 638 -19.35 -4.42 2.36
C VAL A 638 -19.95 -5.39 1.37
N ALA A 639 -19.76 -5.14 0.09
CA ALA A 639 -20.35 -5.92 -0.98
C ALA A 639 -19.68 -7.30 -1.20
N SER A 640 -18.43 -7.44 -0.79
CA SER A 640 -17.63 -8.65 -1.03
C SER A 640 -16.55 -8.85 0.03
N ALA A 641 -16.09 -10.11 0.18
CA ALA A 641 -14.93 -10.45 1.00
C ALA A 641 -13.67 -9.69 0.53
N ARG A 642 -13.47 -9.53 -0.80
CA ARG A 642 -12.39 -8.75 -1.39
C ARG A 642 -12.37 -7.31 -0.86
N ASP A 643 -13.50 -6.61 -0.92
CA ASP A 643 -13.59 -5.20 -0.51
C ASP A 643 -13.38 -5.07 1.01
N GLY A 644 -13.88 -6.03 1.78
CA GLY A 644 -13.67 -6.09 3.22
C GLY A 644 -12.20 -6.34 3.58
N ASP A 645 -11.51 -7.27 2.90
CA ASP A 645 -10.08 -7.52 3.10
C ASP A 645 -9.25 -6.28 2.78
N ILE A 646 -9.48 -5.65 1.63
CA ILE A 646 -8.80 -4.41 1.23
C ILE A 646 -9.10 -3.27 2.19
N GLY A 647 -10.36 -3.14 2.64
CA GLY A 647 -10.77 -2.15 3.63
C GLY A 647 -10.01 -2.29 4.95
N ALA A 648 -9.91 -3.50 5.48
CA ALA A 648 -9.20 -3.77 6.74
C ALA A 648 -7.67 -3.56 6.60
N ILE A 649 -7.06 -4.06 5.52
CA ILE A 649 -5.61 -3.92 5.30
C ILE A 649 -5.22 -2.45 5.14
N PHE A 650 -5.94 -1.70 4.33
CA PHE A 650 -5.57 -0.33 3.98
C PHE A 650 -6.15 0.72 4.94
N GLY A 651 -7.20 0.39 5.71
CA GLY A 651 -7.82 1.27 6.69
C GLY A 651 -7.19 1.21 8.08
N ILE A 652 -6.99 0.01 8.60
CA ILE A 652 -6.47 -0.21 9.97
C ILE A 652 -5.14 -0.98 10.02
N GLY A 653 -4.59 -1.37 8.86
CA GLY A 653 -3.34 -2.11 8.81
C GLY A 653 -3.48 -3.56 9.26
N PHE A 654 -4.61 -4.20 8.99
CA PHE A 654 -4.71 -5.67 9.16
C PHE A 654 -3.52 -6.33 8.43
N PRO A 655 -2.86 -7.33 9.03
CA PRO A 655 -1.61 -7.86 8.50
C PRO A 655 -1.71 -8.32 7.04
N PRO A 656 -1.00 -7.69 6.09
CA PRO A 656 -1.12 -8.01 4.66
C PRO A 656 -0.72 -9.44 4.32
N PHE A 657 0.21 -10.03 5.06
CA PHE A 657 0.65 -11.43 4.87
C PHE A 657 -0.42 -12.46 5.26
N LEU A 658 -1.51 -12.03 5.92
CA LEU A 658 -2.70 -12.86 6.21
C LEU A 658 -3.80 -12.65 5.15
N GLY A 659 -3.67 -11.66 4.26
CA GLY A 659 -4.57 -11.43 3.13
C GLY A 659 -5.86 -10.68 3.45
N GLY A 660 -6.06 -10.28 4.70
CA GLY A 660 -7.26 -9.63 5.21
C GLY A 660 -8.11 -10.55 6.11
N PRO A 661 -9.17 -10.02 6.73
CA PRO A 661 -10.00 -10.77 7.67
C PRO A 661 -10.60 -12.05 7.08
N PHE A 662 -11.15 -11.98 5.87
CA PHE A 662 -11.87 -13.10 5.25
C PHE A 662 -10.92 -14.19 4.77
N ARG A 663 -9.81 -13.83 4.11
CA ARG A 663 -8.77 -14.81 3.77
C ARG A 663 -8.14 -15.44 4.98
N TYR A 664 -7.96 -14.67 6.05
CA TYR A 664 -7.42 -15.21 7.28
C TYR A 664 -8.38 -16.18 7.95
N MET A 665 -9.69 -15.90 7.92
CA MET A 665 -10.72 -16.85 8.40
C MET A 665 -10.69 -18.16 7.60
N ASP A 666 -10.58 -18.10 6.28
CA ASP A 666 -10.44 -19.30 5.43
C ASP A 666 -9.15 -20.07 5.74
N THR A 667 -8.03 -19.37 5.99
CA THR A 667 -6.75 -20.00 6.34
C THR A 667 -6.80 -20.68 7.72
N LEU A 668 -7.51 -20.09 8.70
CA LEU A 668 -7.71 -20.68 10.01
C LEU A 668 -8.63 -21.91 9.95
N GLY A 669 -9.54 -21.93 9.00
CA GLY A 669 -10.68 -22.86 8.96
C GLY A 669 -11.87 -22.33 9.77
N ILE A 670 -13.04 -22.28 9.14
CA ILE A 670 -14.26 -21.68 9.73
C ILE A 670 -14.70 -22.49 10.97
N ASP A 671 -14.61 -23.82 10.94
CA ASP A 671 -14.90 -24.68 12.09
C ASP A 671 -14.02 -24.35 13.30
N HIS A 672 -12.71 -24.20 13.05
CA HIS A 672 -11.75 -23.84 14.09
C HIS A 672 -12.08 -22.45 14.67
N LEU A 673 -12.37 -21.47 13.81
CA LEU A 673 -12.74 -20.12 14.21
C LEU A 673 -13.98 -20.10 15.11
N VAL A 674 -15.05 -20.82 14.70
CA VAL A 674 -16.29 -20.94 15.47
C VAL A 674 -15.99 -21.59 16.84
N GLY A 675 -15.23 -22.68 16.86
CA GLY A 675 -14.85 -23.35 18.10
C GLY A 675 -14.04 -22.44 19.05
N ARG A 676 -13.15 -21.58 18.52
CA ARG A 676 -12.40 -20.60 19.32
C ARG A 676 -13.32 -19.51 19.89
N LEU A 677 -14.24 -18.99 19.08
CA LEU A 677 -15.24 -18.01 19.54
C LEU A 677 -16.12 -18.59 20.66
N GLU A 678 -16.63 -19.82 20.51
CA GLU A 678 -17.43 -20.50 21.55
C GLU A 678 -16.62 -20.78 22.83
N TYR A 679 -15.34 -21.11 22.70
CA TYR A 679 -14.43 -21.26 23.83
C TYR A 679 -14.32 -19.97 24.64
N TYR A 680 -14.18 -18.82 23.98
CA TYR A 680 -14.11 -17.52 24.66
C TYR A 680 -15.50 -17.04 25.12
N GLN A 681 -16.57 -17.34 24.41
CA GLN A 681 -17.95 -17.05 24.85
C GLN A 681 -18.25 -17.63 26.21
N LYS A 682 -17.91 -18.92 26.44
CA LYS A 682 -18.08 -19.58 27.71
C LYS A 682 -17.30 -18.96 28.89
N ARG A 683 -16.22 -18.22 28.60
CA ARG A 683 -15.32 -17.63 29.61
C ARG A 683 -15.51 -16.14 29.81
N HIS A 684 -15.87 -15.44 28.78
CA HIS A 684 -15.85 -13.99 28.75
C HIS A 684 -17.19 -13.34 28.34
N GLY A 685 -18.24 -14.14 28.09
CA GLY A 685 -19.57 -13.62 27.77
C GLY A 685 -19.90 -13.54 26.28
N ASP A 686 -21.13 -13.09 26.01
CA ASP A 686 -21.75 -13.16 24.67
C ASP A 686 -21.11 -12.26 23.61
N ARG A 687 -20.22 -11.35 23.98
CA ARG A 687 -19.44 -10.58 22.99
C ARG A 687 -18.61 -11.47 22.07
N PHE A 688 -18.27 -12.70 22.49
CA PHE A 688 -17.59 -13.72 21.68
C PHE A 688 -18.56 -14.68 20.99
N ALA A 689 -19.88 -14.50 21.08
CA ALA A 689 -20.82 -15.39 20.41
C ALA A 689 -20.54 -15.37 18.89
N PRO A 690 -20.27 -16.54 18.26
CA PRO A 690 -20.05 -16.59 16.83
C PRO A 690 -21.34 -16.20 16.10
N CYS A 691 -21.22 -15.36 15.09
CA CYS A 691 -22.36 -14.88 14.31
C CYS A 691 -23.03 -16.01 13.51
N ALA A 692 -24.28 -15.78 13.12
CA ALA A 692 -25.10 -16.78 12.41
C ALA A 692 -24.43 -17.24 11.11
N ARG A 693 -23.83 -16.31 10.35
CA ARG A 693 -23.12 -16.61 9.11
C ARG A 693 -21.97 -17.59 9.32
N LEU A 694 -21.09 -17.33 10.30
CA LEU A 694 -19.95 -18.24 10.58
C LEU A 694 -20.43 -19.63 11.01
N LYS A 695 -21.50 -19.72 11.82
CA LYS A 695 -22.09 -21.01 12.21
C LYS A 695 -22.65 -21.78 11.00
N ALA A 696 -23.35 -21.09 10.10
CA ALA A 696 -23.87 -21.70 8.88
C ALA A 696 -22.72 -22.18 7.97
N MET A 697 -21.72 -21.34 7.75
CA MET A 697 -20.55 -21.70 6.93
C MET A 697 -19.77 -22.90 7.52
N ALA A 698 -19.61 -22.97 8.84
CA ALA A 698 -19.01 -24.11 9.52
C ALA A 698 -19.81 -25.41 9.26
N ALA A 699 -21.14 -25.36 9.43
CA ALA A 699 -22.01 -26.51 9.22
C ALA A 699 -22.01 -27.00 7.75
N GLU A 700 -21.84 -26.09 6.79
CA GLU A 700 -21.86 -26.35 5.36
C GLU A 700 -20.44 -26.50 4.75
N GLN A 701 -19.39 -26.40 5.55
CA GLN A 701 -17.97 -26.42 5.11
C GLN A 701 -17.66 -25.39 4.01
N GLN A 702 -18.26 -24.23 4.11
CA GLN A 702 -18.05 -23.12 3.15
C GLN A 702 -16.86 -22.24 3.52
N THR A 703 -16.32 -21.58 2.52
CA THR A 703 -15.27 -20.54 2.63
C THR A 703 -15.76 -19.23 2.04
N PHE A 704 -15.04 -18.15 2.27
CA PHE A 704 -15.32 -16.82 1.67
C PHE A 704 -14.80 -16.69 0.24
N TYR A 705 -13.79 -17.52 -0.11
CA TYR A 705 -13.15 -17.56 -1.44
C TYR A 705 -13.14 -18.95 -2.06
#